data_d80bdb33447ad1837bdac7fa312baf18
#
_entry.id   d80bdb33447ad1837bdac7fa312baf18
#
_cell.length_a   1.000
_cell.length_b   1.000
_cell.length_c   1.000
_cell.angle_alpha   90.00
_cell.angle_beta   90.00
_cell.angle_gamma   90.00
#
_symmetry.space_group_name_H-M   'P 1'
#
loop_
_entity.id
_entity.type
_entity.pdbx_description
1 polymer ?
#
loop_
_entity_poly.entity_id
_entity_poly.type
_entity_poly.pdbx_seq_one_letter_code
_entity_poly.pdbx_strand_id
1 'polypeptide(L)'
;MLYQGETLSLDWLEDGIAELVFDAPGSVNKLDTQTVASLGDALTVLEQQPQLRGLLLSSRKSAFIVGADITEFLSLFAAPAEKLTQWLAFANGIFNRLEDLPVPTVSAISGYALGGGCECVLATDFRIATPDTRIGLPETKLGIMPGFGGSVRLPRLLGADSALEIIAAGKDIDAAQALKLGLVDAVVAAEKLHGAALSVLKEAVAGKQAWRERRQPKLEPLKLSKIEAAMSFSTAKALVMQTAGKHYPAPITAVKTIEAAAGMGRDAALQLETAAFVPLARSNEARALVGIFLNDQAVKAKAKKLTRDVETPKQAAVLGAGIMGGGIAYQSAWKGVPVVMKDISEKSLALGMGEAAKLLNKQLARGKIDGMKLASVISTIQPTLHYAGFDRVDVVVEAVVENPRTKAAVLAETESHIRPDTILASNTSTIPISQLAEALTRPENFCGMHFFNPVPRMPLVEVIRGNKTADATIAKVVAWASKMGKTPIVVNDCPGFFVNRVLFPYFAGFSLLLRDGADFRQIDRVMEKQFGWPMGPSWLLDVVGIDTAHHAQSVMADGFPQRMKKDYRDAIDVLFDAKRYGQKNQQGFWRWETDSKGKAKKVGDSETDRLLQSVCQPKRVFSDEEIIARMMIPMINEVVRCLEEGVIASPAEADMALVYGLGFPPFHGGAFRYLDTLGSDTFVAGAEPFAELGALYQVPEALRDKAAQRASWYPQATPLADATLKTA
;
A
#
# COMPACT_ATOMS: atom_id res chain seq x y z
N MET A 1 37.18 12.97 -20.13
CA MET A 1 36.28 11.91 -19.58
C MET A 1 37.18 10.87 -18.92
N LEU A 2 37.01 10.61 -17.66
CA LEU A 2 37.77 9.65 -16.86
C LEU A 2 37.17 8.24 -16.94
N TYR A 3 35.83 8.16 -16.84
CA TYR A 3 35.10 6.90 -16.93
C TYR A 3 33.72 7.13 -17.55
N GLN A 4 33.30 6.18 -18.40
CA GLN A 4 31.96 6.16 -18.99
C GLN A 4 31.38 4.76 -18.84
N GLY A 5 30.45 4.60 -17.94
CA GLY A 5 29.62 3.42 -17.78
C GLY A 5 28.25 3.60 -18.44
N GLU A 6 27.39 2.57 -18.35
CA GLU A 6 26.02 2.64 -18.87
C GLU A 6 25.08 3.44 -17.96
N THR A 7 25.38 3.53 -16.65
CA THR A 7 24.48 4.12 -15.65
C THR A 7 25.05 5.37 -14.99
N LEU A 8 26.35 5.62 -15.16
CA LEU A 8 27.03 6.80 -14.62
C LEU A 8 28.29 7.13 -15.40
N SER A 9 28.74 8.37 -15.29
CA SER A 9 29.98 8.88 -15.87
C SER A 9 30.80 9.62 -14.82
N LEU A 10 32.12 9.68 -15.04
CA LEU A 10 33.07 10.42 -14.23
C LEU A 10 33.94 11.30 -15.12
N ASP A 11 34.03 12.56 -14.81
CA ASP A 11 34.89 13.48 -15.54
C ASP A 11 35.45 14.58 -14.63
N TRP A 12 36.53 15.23 -15.13
CA TRP A 12 37.00 16.46 -14.47
C TRP A 12 36.02 17.61 -14.69
N LEU A 13 35.67 18.28 -13.61
CA LEU A 13 34.90 19.50 -13.66
C LEU A 13 35.82 20.73 -13.75
N GLU A 14 36.73 20.88 -12.80
CA GLU A 14 37.79 21.93 -12.77
C GLU A 14 38.85 21.61 -11.72
N ASP A 15 40.08 22.14 -11.85
CA ASP A 15 41.16 22.20 -10.83
C ASP A 15 41.29 21.01 -9.85
N GLY A 16 41.24 19.79 -10.34
CA GLY A 16 41.31 18.58 -9.53
C GLY A 16 39.99 18.19 -8.86
N ILE A 17 38.90 18.85 -9.17
CA ILE A 17 37.56 18.44 -8.78
C ILE A 17 36.97 17.56 -9.87
N ALA A 18 36.56 16.35 -9.49
CA ALA A 18 35.87 15.43 -10.36
C ALA A 18 34.35 15.47 -10.07
N GLU A 19 33.55 15.20 -11.09
CA GLU A 19 32.10 15.00 -10.95
C GLU A 19 31.72 13.59 -11.39
N LEU A 20 31.02 12.88 -10.52
CA LEU A 20 30.36 11.61 -10.80
C LEU A 20 28.87 11.88 -11.02
N VAL A 21 28.39 11.57 -12.23
CA VAL A 21 27.03 11.88 -12.67
C VAL A 21 26.26 10.58 -12.87
N PHE A 22 25.20 10.38 -12.10
CA PHE A 22 24.24 9.27 -12.34
C PHE A 22 23.33 9.62 -13.52
N ASP A 23 23.31 8.75 -14.52
CA ASP A 23 22.51 8.90 -15.75
C ASP A 23 22.13 7.52 -16.33
N ALA A 24 21.44 6.71 -15.52
CA ALA A 24 20.99 5.39 -15.95
C ALA A 24 19.96 5.48 -17.11
N PRO A 25 19.85 4.47 -17.97
CA PRO A 25 18.77 4.39 -18.95
C PRO A 25 17.39 4.52 -18.30
N GLY A 26 16.46 5.19 -19.00
CA GLY A 26 15.10 5.41 -18.51
C GLY A 26 14.91 6.73 -17.77
N SER A 27 13.81 6.85 -17.03
CA SER A 27 13.36 8.12 -16.42
C SER A 27 13.97 8.42 -15.05
N VAL A 28 14.51 7.41 -14.36
CA VAL A 28 15.06 7.53 -13.01
C VAL A 28 16.32 6.72 -12.84
N ASN A 29 17.18 7.14 -11.90
CA ASN A 29 18.32 6.34 -11.46
C ASN A 29 17.90 5.36 -10.38
N LYS A 30 18.44 4.14 -10.44
CA LYS A 30 18.30 3.08 -9.44
C LYS A 30 19.67 2.54 -9.07
N LEU A 31 19.80 1.97 -7.88
CA LEU A 31 20.96 1.16 -7.51
C LEU A 31 20.64 -0.31 -7.80
N ASP A 32 20.80 -0.69 -9.06
CA ASP A 32 20.84 -2.07 -9.48
C ASP A 32 22.28 -2.64 -9.39
N THR A 33 22.44 -3.92 -9.64
CA THR A 33 23.77 -4.58 -9.61
C THR A 33 24.76 -3.93 -10.56
N GLN A 34 24.31 -3.47 -11.73
CA GLN A 34 25.12 -2.80 -12.73
C GLN A 34 25.58 -1.41 -12.26
N THR A 35 24.70 -0.62 -11.66
CA THR A 35 25.06 0.72 -11.14
C THR A 35 26.04 0.63 -9.99
N VAL A 36 25.86 -0.35 -9.09
CA VAL A 36 26.81 -0.60 -8.00
C VAL A 36 28.20 -0.99 -8.56
N ALA A 37 28.25 -1.88 -9.53
CA ALA A 37 29.53 -2.26 -10.17
C ALA A 37 30.18 -1.06 -10.88
N SER A 38 29.41 -0.30 -11.68
CA SER A 38 29.90 0.91 -12.36
C SER A 38 30.44 1.96 -11.39
N LEU A 39 29.82 2.11 -10.20
CA LEU A 39 30.34 2.98 -9.16
C LEU A 39 31.69 2.49 -8.63
N GLY A 40 31.84 1.18 -8.45
CA GLY A 40 33.12 0.56 -8.06
C GLY A 40 34.22 0.81 -9.09
N ASP A 41 33.91 0.65 -10.38
CA ASP A 41 34.85 0.89 -11.49
C ASP A 41 35.24 2.38 -11.55
N ALA A 42 34.29 3.28 -11.46
CA ALA A 42 34.54 4.73 -11.44
C ALA A 42 35.42 5.14 -10.26
N LEU A 43 35.21 4.57 -9.07
CA LEU A 43 36.06 4.81 -7.90
C LEU A 43 37.48 4.25 -8.12
N THR A 44 37.65 3.11 -8.78
CA THR A 44 38.96 2.54 -9.13
C THR A 44 39.75 3.48 -10.03
N VAL A 45 39.10 4.08 -11.02
CA VAL A 45 39.71 5.08 -11.88
C VAL A 45 40.09 6.35 -11.10
N LEU A 46 39.15 6.79 -10.22
CA LEU A 46 39.34 8.03 -9.44
C LEU A 46 40.46 7.94 -8.43
N GLU A 47 40.60 6.80 -7.74
CA GLU A 47 41.65 6.54 -6.74
C GLU A 47 43.08 6.58 -7.34
N GLN A 48 43.19 6.36 -8.66
CA GLN A 48 44.47 6.43 -9.39
C GLN A 48 44.83 7.84 -9.84
N GLN A 49 44.01 8.86 -9.53
CA GLN A 49 44.23 10.24 -9.94
C GLN A 49 44.98 11.04 -8.88
N PRO A 50 46.33 11.29 -9.03
CA PRO A 50 47.10 12.00 -8.02
C PRO A 50 46.71 13.47 -7.87
N GLN A 51 46.08 14.06 -8.87
CA GLN A 51 45.59 15.44 -8.87
C GLN A 51 44.20 15.61 -8.22
N LEU A 52 43.54 14.53 -7.77
CA LEU A 52 42.24 14.60 -7.18
C LEU A 52 42.24 15.41 -5.88
N ARG A 53 41.34 16.39 -5.79
CA ARG A 53 41.19 17.28 -4.65
C ARG A 53 39.79 17.27 -4.05
N GLY A 54 38.77 16.87 -4.81
CA GLY A 54 37.39 16.78 -4.39
C GLY A 54 36.48 16.03 -5.36
N LEU A 55 35.35 15.51 -4.86
CA LEU A 55 34.37 14.77 -5.66
C LEU A 55 32.97 15.34 -5.44
N LEU A 56 32.31 15.70 -6.54
CA LEU A 56 30.88 16.04 -6.59
C LEU A 56 30.08 14.86 -7.12
N LEU A 57 29.02 14.49 -6.43
CA LEU A 57 28.00 13.51 -6.91
C LEU A 57 26.75 14.26 -7.36
N SER A 58 26.28 13.99 -8.56
CA SER A 58 25.08 14.62 -9.13
C SER A 58 24.24 13.64 -9.96
N SER A 59 23.10 14.08 -10.43
CA SER A 59 22.20 13.32 -11.30
C SER A 59 21.76 14.16 -12.48
N ARG A 60 21.65 13.55 -13.66
CA ARG A 60 21.02 14.18 -14.85
C ARG A 60 19.49 14.03 -14.85
N LYS A 61 18.94 13.24 -13.94
CA LYS A 61 17.48 13.04 -13.84
C LYS A 61 16.86 14.05 -12.87
N SER A 62 15.53 14.14 -12.91
CA SER A 62 14.75 14.96 -11.96
C SER A 62 14.82 14.42 -10.51
N ALA A 63 15.21 13.17 -10.35
CA ALA A 63 15.47 12.53 -9.06
C ALA A 63 16.92 12.09 -8.97
N PHE A 64 17.51 12.17 -7.76
CA PHE A 64 18.87 11.72 -7.54
C PHE A 64 18.99 10.20 -7.74
N ILE A 65 18.46 9.40 -6.81
CA ILE A 65 18.33 7.94 -6.92
C ILE A 65 17.10 7.52 -6.13
N VAL A 66 16.16 6.83 -6.79
CA VAL A 66 14.88 6.44 -6.18
C VAL A 66 14.95 5.19 -5.30
N GLY A 67 16.12 4.61 -5.12
CA GLY A 67 16.37 3.39 -4.34
C GLY A 67 17.00 2.29 -5.17
N ALA A 68 17.09 1.09 -4.59
CA ALA A 68 17.54 -0.10 -5.29
C ALA A 68 16.48 -0.58 -6.32
N ASP A 69 16.88 -1.39 -7.29
CA ASP A 69 15.93 -1.98 -8.23
C ASP A 69 15.20 -3.15 -7.55
N ILE A 70 13.94 -2.89 -7.18
CA ILE A 70 13.11 -3.88 -6.48
C ILE A 70 12.79 -5.09 -7.38
N THR A 71 12.87 -4.96 -8.69
CA THR A 71 12.66 -6.09 -9.61
C THR A 71 13.79 -7.13 -9.50
N GLU A 72 15.00 -6.70 -9.16
CA GLU A 72 16.13 -7.59 -8.88
C GLU A 72 16.02 -8.24 -7.49
N PHE A 73 15.30 -7.62 -6.54
CA PHE A 73 15.23 -8.10 -5.15
C PHE A 73 14.68 -9.52 -5.03
N LEU A 74 13.63 -9.86 -5.77
CA LEU A 74 13.08 -11.22 -5.70
C LEU A 74 14.09 -12.27 -6.13
N SER A 75 14.90 -11.96 -7.16
CA SER A 75 15.97 -12.83 -7.65
C SER A 75 17.14 -12.90 -6.66
N LEU A 76 17.53 -11.78 -6.06
CA LEU A 76 18.55 -11.71 -5.01
C LEU A 76 18.10 -12.45 -3.74
N PHE A 77 16.84 -12.29 -3.32
CA PHE A 77 16.30 -12.94 -2.13
C PHE A 77 16.12 -14.46 -2.31
N ALA A 78 15.96 -14.92 -3.55
CA ALA A 78 15.95 -16.33 -3.89
C ALA A 78 17.36 -16.96 -3.93
N ALA A 79 18.41 -16.14 -3.95
CA ALA A 79 19.78 -16.64 -3.95
C ALA A 79 20.15 -17.29 -2.60
N PRO A 80 21.17 -18.19 -2.58
CA PRO A 80 21.73 -18.70 -1.32
C PRO A 80 22.20 -17.57 -0.39
N ALA A 81 22.07 -17.79 0.92
CA ALA A 81 22.39 -16.77 1.93
C ALA A 81 23.83 -16.24 1.79
N GLU A 82 24.76 -17.13 1.47
CA GLU A 82 26.18 -16.82 1.29
C GLU A 82 26.37 -15.85 0.12
N LYS A 83 25.68 -16.06 -1.01
CA LYS A 83 25.75 -15.18 -2.19
C LYS A 83 25.17 -13.79 -1.88
N LEU A 84 24.05 -13.73 -1.20
CA LEU A 84 23.46 -12.45 -0.78
C LEU A 84 24.40 -11.72 0.19
N THR A 85 25.00 -12.42 1.15
CA THR A 85 26.00 -11.86 2.07
C THR A 85 27.21 -11.30 1.32
N GLN A 86 27.74 -12.04 0.35
CA GLN A 86 28.87 -11.60 -0.46
C GLN A 86 28.53 -10.35 -1.28
N TRP A 87 27.35 -10.31 -1.91
CA TRP A 87 26.91 -9.16 -2.66
C TRP A 87 26.72 -7.90 -1.79
N LEU A 88 26.14 -8.05 -0.60
CA LEU A 88 26.01 -6.94 0.35
C LEU A 88 27.38 -6.44 0.84
N ALA A 89 28.31 -7.35 1.11
CA ALA A 89 29.68 -7.00 1.50
C ALA A 89 30.41 -6.24 0.36
N PHE A 90 30.24 -6.67 -0.89
CA PHE A 90 30.76 -5.99 -2.07
C PHE A 90 30.20 -4.57 -2.20
N ALA A 91 28.87 -4.40 -2.15
CA ALA A 91 28.22 -3.09 -2.24
C ALA A 91 28.66 -2.16 -1.09
N ASN A 92 28.68 -2.66 0.14
CA ASN A 92 29.17 -1.91 1.30
C ASN A 92 30.64 -1.53 1.16
N GLY A 93 31.47 -2.40 0.58
CA GLY A 93 32.87 -2.09 0.24
C GLY A 93 33.01 -0.90 -0.70
N ILE A 94 32.13 -0.80 -1.70
CA ILE A 94 32.12 0.34 -2.65
C ILE A 94 31.72 1.63 -1.94
N PHE A 95 30.66 1.62 -1.10
CA PHE A 95 30.28 2.82 -0.35
C PHE A 95 31.33 3.20 0.71
N ASN A 96 32.03 2.23 1.30
CA ASN A 96 33.16 2.52 2.19
C ASN A 96 34.31 3.19 1.41
N ARG A 97 34.64 2.73 0.20
CA ARG A 97 35.66 3.38 -0.65
C ARG A 97 35.28 4.82 -0.99
N LEU A 98 34.01 5.08 -1.32
CA LEU A 98 33.52 6.46 -1.53
C LEU A 98 33.69 7.32 -0.28
N GLU A 99 33.33 6.81 0.90
CA GLU A 99 33.45 7.52 2.17
C GLU A 99 34.90 7.73 2.58
N ASP A 100 35.79 6.78 2.28
CA ASP A 100 37.20 6.80 2.68
C ASP A 100 38.11 7.55 1.69
N LEU A 101 37.57 8.14 0.61
CA LEU A 101 38.36 8.95 -0.32
C LEU A 101 39.16 10.02 0.45
N PRO A 102 40.46 10.24 0.12
CA PRO A 102 41.33 11.18 0.84
C PRO A 102 40.99 12.65 0.59
N VAL A 103 39.84 12.92 -0.04
CA VAL A 103 39.36 14.23 -0.45
C VAL A 103 37.92 14.45 0.01
N PRO A 104 37.44 15.70 0.15
CA PRO A 104 36.06 15.99 0.50
C PRO A 104 35.11 15.58 -0.62
N THR A 105 33.90 15.17 -0.23
CA THR A 105 32.84 14.74 -1.11
C THR A 105 31.54 15.47 -0.84
N VAL A 106 30.81 15.86 -1.88
CA VAL A 106 29.52 16.56 -1.81
C VAL A 106 28.50 15.87 -2.71
N SER A 107 27.27 15.68 -2.22
CA SER A 107 26.13 15.25 -3.04
C SER A 107 25.19 16.40 -3.34
N ALA A 108 24.83 16.59 -4.61
CA ALA A 108 23.82 17.51 -5.10
C ALA A 108 22.52 16.72 -5.34
N ILE A 109 21.51 16.90 -4.46
CA ILE A 109 20.33 16.06 -4.37
C ILE A 109 19.11 16.81 -4.91
N SER A 110 18.49 16.29 -5.96
CA SER A 110 17.19 16.73 -6.48
C SER A 110 16.15 15.63 -6.36
N GLY A 111 14.89 15.99 -6.11
CA GLY A 111 13.78 15.04 -6.05
C GLY A 111 14.00 13.93 -5.00
N TYR A 112 14.14 12.69 -5.41
CA TYR A 112 14.19 11.55 -4.51
C TYR A 112 15.60 11.04 -4.27
N ALA A 113 15.96 10.84 -2.98
CA ALA A 113 17.11 10.07 -2.52
C ALA A 113 16.63 9.07 -1.48
N LEU A 114 16.16 7.90 -1.92
CA LEU A 114 15.49 6.91 -1.07
C LEU A 114 16.26 5.61 -0.98
N GLY A 115 16.16 4.90 0.15
CA GLY A 115 16.80 3.60 0.33
C GLY A 115 18.29 3.66 0.02
N GLY A 116 18.75 2.80 -0.88
CA GLY A 116 20.15 2.81 -1.34
C GLY A 116 20.63 4.17 -1.85
N GLY A 117 19.75 5.01 -2.43
CA GLY A 117 20.06 6.38 -2.80
C GLY A 117 20.35 7.28 -1.61
N CYS A 118 19.61 7.12 -0.52
CA CYS A 118 19.90 7.76 0.76
C CYS A 118 21.22 7.24 1.33
N GLU A 119 21.46 5.92 1.29
CA GLU A 119 22.68 5.29 1.78
C GLU A 119 23.92 5.78 1.01
N CYS A 120 23.79 6.00 -0.31
CA CYS A 120 24.84 6.58 -1.14
C CYS A 120 25.22 8.01 -0.68
N VAL A 121 24.24 8.90 -0.47
CA VAL A 121 24.54 10.26 -0.03
C VAL A 121 24.99 10.34 1.44
N LEU A 122 24.63 9.37 2.28
CA LEU A 122 25.17 9.23 3.63
C LEU A 122 26.67 8.91 3.64
N ALA A 123 27.20 8.31 2.60
CA ALA A 123 28.63 8.07 2.43
C ALA A 123 29.43 9.35 2.06
N THR A 124 28.76 10.46 1.66
CA THR A 124 29.43 11.73 1.38
C THR A 124 29.57 12.63 2.61
N ASP A 125 30.42 13.64 2.54
CA ASP A 125 30.67 14.56 3.67
C ASP A 125 29.58 15.63 3.78
N PHE A 126 29.15 16.18 2.63
CA PHE A 126 28.13 17.23 2.55
C PHE A 126 26.99 16.83 1.60
N ARG A 127 25.80 17.36 1.88
CA ARG A 127 24.57 17.08 1.12
C ARG A 127 23.78 18.36 0.91
N ILE A 128 23.66 18.80 -0.33
CA ILE A 128 22.91 19.99 -0.74
C ILE A 128 21.66 19.51 -1.47
N ALA A 129 20.49 20.02 -1.08
CA ALA A 129 19.22 19.55 -1.58
C ALA A 129 18.38 20.66 -2.23
N THR A 130 17.41 20.26 -3.05
CA THR A 130 16.35 21.14 -3.56
C THR A 130 15.12 21.12 -2.64
N PRO A 131 14.21 22.12 -2.71
CA PRO A 131 13.02 22.18 -1.86
C PRO A 131 12.05 21.01 -2.05
N ASP A 132 12.03 20.39 -3.22
CA ASP A 132 11.22 19.22 -3.56
C ASP A 132 11.85 17.88 -3.15
N THR A 133 13.04 17.91 -2.54
CA THR A 133 13.75 16.69 -2.13
C THR A 133 12.96 15.91 -1.08
N ARG A 134 12.90 14.58 -1.35
CA ARG A 134 12.44 13.57 -0.40
C ARG A 134 13.59 12.60 -0.14
N ILE A 135 13.97 12.43 1.12
CA ILE A 135 15.12 11.62 1.53
C ILE A 135 14.74 10.71 2.70
N GLY A 136 15.19 9.45 2.68
CA GLY A 136 14.89 8.51 3.77
C GLY A 136 15.15 7.05 3.42
N LEU A 137 14.79 6.17 4.36
CA LEU A 137 15.07 4.74 4.33
C LEU A 137 13.75 3.95 4.48
N PRO A 138 13.02 3.70 3.36
CA PRO A 138 11.69 3.06 3.37
C PRO A 138 11.72 1.53 3.45
N GLU A 139 12.86 0.89 3.62
CA GLU A 139 13.10 -0.55 3.50
C GLU A 139 12.18 -1.39 4.39
N THR A 140 11.86 -0.93 5.59
CA THR A 140 11.01 -1.69 6.53
C THR A 140 9.57 -1.88 6.02
N LYS A 141 9.10 -1.01 5.14
CA LYS A 141 7.81 -1.19 4.43
C LYS A 141 7.83 -2.35 3.44
N LEU A 142 9.02 -2.78 3.01
CA LEU A 142 9.24 -3.92 2.13
C LEU A 142 9.62 -5.19 2.90
N GLY A 143 9.56 -5.16 4.25
CA GLY A 143 9.91 -6.30 5.10
C GLY A 143 11.40 -6.53 5.26
N ILE A 144 12.24 -5.59 4.84
CA ILE A 144 13.71 -5.61 4.98
C ILE A 144 14.17 -4.39 5.79
N MET A 145 15.44 -4.29 6.07
CA MET A 145 16.06 -3.10 6.67
C MET A 145 17.11 -2.52 5.70
N PRO A 146 17.67 -1.32 5.94
CA PRO A 146 18.79 -0.83 5.17
C PRO A 146 19.94 -1.83 5.12
N GLY A 147 20.55 -2.02 3.95
CA GLY A 147 21.59 -3.02 3.72
C GLY A 147 22.90 -2.48 3.16
N PHE A 148 22.93 -1.20 2.79
CA PHE A 148 24.13 -0.52 2.28
C PHE A 148 24.69 0.52 3.26
N GLY A 149 24.50 0.27 4.56
CA GLY A 149 25.05 1.06 5.63
C GLY A 149 24.10 2.15 6.17
N GLY A 150 22.85 2.16 5.75
CA GLY A 150 21.87 3.15 6.25
C GLY A 150 21.60 3.04 7.73
N SER A 151 21.48 1.84 8.29
CA SER A 151 21.31 1.63 9.73
C SER A 151 22.59 1.88 10.52
N VAL A 152 23.71 2.02 9.85
CA VAL A 152 25.01 2.34 10.45
C VAL A 152 25.30 3.84 10.39
N ARG A 153 25.20 4.46 9.20
CA ARG A 153 25.56 5.86 8.96
C ARG A 153 24.52 6.85 9.49
N LEU A 154 23.23 6.57 9.30
CA LEU A 154 22.18 7.52 9.71
C LEU A 154 22.17 7.80 11.23
N PRO A 155 22.26 6.78 12.13
CA PRO A 155 22.34 7.02 13.57
C PRO A 155 23.60 7.79 13.99
N ARG A 156 24.69 7.61 13.27
CA ARG A 156 25.96 8.32 13.53
C ARG A 156 25.94 9.76 13.07
N LEU A 157 25.07 10.08 12.11
CA LEU A 157 24.88 11.45 11.61
C LEU A 157 23.83 12.22 12.41
N LEU A 158 22.68 11.63 12.72
CA LEU A 158 21.51 12.30 13.31
C LEU A 158 21.31 12.01 14.79
N GLY A 159 22.07 11.08 15.37
CA GLY A 159 21.75 10.48 16.66
C GLY A 159 20.74 9.32 16.55
N ALA A 160 20.67 8.51 17.61
CA ALA A 160 19.88 7.28 17.62
C ALA A 160 18.38 7.54 17.44
N ASP A 161 17.80 8.48 18.17
CA ASP A 161 16.34 8.71 18.20
C ASP A 161 15.77 9.10 16.83
N SER A 162 16.36 10.09 16.16
CA SER A 162 15.92 10.53 14.83
C SER A 162 16.11 9.43 13.78
N ALA A 163 17.21 8.69 13.85
CA ALA A 163 17.46 7.60 12.93
C ALA A 163 16.48 6.42 13.14
N LEU A 164 16.20 6.06 14.40
CA LEU A 164 15.24 5.01 14.76
C LEU A 164 13.83 5.36 14.26
N GLU A 165 13.41 6.62 14.37
CA GLU A 165 12.11 7.08 13.86
C GLU A 165 12.03 6.94 12.33
N ILE A 166 13.07 7.32 11.59
CA ILE A 166 13.11 7.23 10.14
C ILE A 166 13.15 5.77 9.67
N ILE A 167 14.08 4.99 10.21
CA ILE A 167 14.33 3.62 9.76
C ILE A 167 13.20 2.67 10.16
N ALA A 168 12.80 2.66 11.44
CA ALA A 168 11.79 1.73 11.92
C ALA A 168 10.40 1.98 11.31
N ALA A 169 10.06 3.23 11.02
CA ALA A 169 8.81 3.57 10.36
C ALA A 169 8.90 3.54 8.82
N GLY A 170 10.09 3.31 8.25
CA GLY A 170 10.30 3.34 6.80
C GLY A 170 9.90 4.67 6.18
N LYS A 171 10.23 5.77 6.84
CA LYS A 171 9.82 7.11 6.41
C LYS A 171 10.83 7.73 5.44
N ASP A 172 10.28 8.57 4.58
CA ASP A 172 10.98 9.63 3.89
C ASP A 172 10.54 10.98 4.47
N ILE A 173 11.45 11.92 4.54
CA ILE A 173 11.24 13.28 5.05
C ILE A 173 11.48 14.30 3.93
N ASP A 174 10.83 15.45 4.04
CA ASP A 174 11.05 16.57 3.11
C ASP A 174 12.36 17.32 3.40
N ALA A 175 12.74 18.18 2.44
CA ALA A 175 13.97 18.96 2.52
C ALA A 175 14.06 19.83 3.78
N ALA A 176 12.96 20.45 4.19
CA ALA A 176 12.92 21.33 5.36
C ALA A 176 13.19 20.54 6.66
N GLN A 177 12.56 19.36 6.80
CA GLN A 177 12.79 18.47 7.93
C GLN A 177 14.21 17.89 7.90
N ALA A 178 14.70 17.51 6.71
CA ALA A 178 16.06 17.00 6.51
C ALA A 178 17.12 18.04 6.92
N LEU A 179 16.91 19.32 6.57
CA LEU A 179 17.77 20.43 7.00
C LEU A 179 17.71 20.63 8.51
N LYS A 180 16.51 20.63 9.10
CA LYS A 180 16.32 20.79 10.54
C LYS A 180 17.02 19.69 11.35
N LEU A 181 17.03 18.46 10.85
CA LEU A 181 17.67 17.31 11.51
C LEU A 181 19.18 17.23 11.23
N GLY A 182 19.71 18.00 10.29
CA GLY A 182 21.11 17.92 9.87
C GLY A 182 21.41 16.77 8.89
N LEU A 183 20.37 16.19 8.26
CA LEU A 183 20.55 15.19 7.22
C LEU A 183 21.04 15.81 5.92
N VAL A 184 20.63 17.03 5.61
CA VAL A 184 21.19 17.87 4.55
C VAL A 184 21.76 19.18 5.13
N ASP A 185 22.75 19.76 4.46
CA ASP A 185 23.51 20.92 4.94
C ASP A 185 22.92 22.24 4.44
N ALA A 186 22.27 22.22 3.28
CA ALA A 186 21.57 23.37 2.73
C ALA A 186 20.43 22.93 1.80
N VAL A 187 19.44 23.82 1.66
CA VAL A 187 18.36 23.69 0.70
C VAL A 187 18.36 24.91 -0.21
N VAL A 188 18.49 24.69 -1.52
CA VAL A 188 18.62 25.76 -2.51
C VAL A 188 17.68 25.53 -3.68
N ALA A 189 17.31 26.55 -4.42
CA ALA A 189 16.51 26.43 -5.64
C ALA A 189 17.20 25.50 -6.67
N ALA A 190 16.41 24.78 -7.46
CA ALA A 190 16.92 23.76 -8.35
C ALA A 190 17.99 24.25 -9.32
N GLU A 191 17.81 25.44 -9.88
CA GLU A 191 18.76 26.09 -10.78
C GLU A 191 20.10 26.50 -10.12
N LYS A 192 20.14 26.54 -8.79
CA LYS A 192 21.35 26.87 -8.01
C LYS A 192 22.02 25.62 -7.40
N LEU A 193 21.41 24.44 -7.51
CA LEU A 193 21.86 23.25 -6.83
C LEU A 193 23.33 22.89 -7.13
N HIS A 194 23.66 22.77 -8.40
CA HIS A 194 24.99 22.37 -8.84
C HIS A 194 26.07 23.40 -8.40
N GLY A 195 25.79 24.70 -8.61
CA GLY A 195 26.70 25.78 -8.20
C GLY A 195 26.89 25.86 -6.68
N ALA A 196 25.85 25.66 -5.89
CA ALA A 196 25.93 25.65 -4.44
C ALA A 196 26.74 24.44 -3.93
N ALA A 197 26.50 23.25 -4.46
CA ALA A 197 27.24 22.04 -4.10
C ALA A 197 28.74 22.17 -4.48
N LEU A 198 29.03 22.70 -5.66
CA LEU A 198 30.41 22.97 -6.09
C LEU A 198 31.09 24.02 -5.20
N SER A 199 30.37 25.07 -4.78
CA SER A 199 30.91 26.08 -3.86
C SER A 199 31.30 25.48 -2.50
N VAL A 200 30.44 24.64 -1.92
CA VAL A 200 30.73 23.93 -0.67
C VAL A 200 31.94 23.02 -0.82
N LEU A 201 32.04 22.31 -1.96
CA LEU A 201 33.18 21.44 -2.24
C LEU A 201 34.48 22.23 -2.35
N LYS A 202 34.49 23.38 -3.05
CA LYS A 202 35.65 24.28 -3.14
C LYS A 202 36.10 24.81 -1.78
N GLU A 203 35.14 25.18 -0.93
CA GLU A 203 35.46 25.62 0.46
C GLU A 203 36.10 24.48 1.26
N ALA A 204 35.59 23.24 1.10
CA ALA A 204 36.15 22.07 1.78
C ALA A 204 37.58 21.75 1.27
N VAL A 205 37.81 21.84 -0.06
CA VAL A 205 39.12 21.68 -0.68
C VAL A 205 40.10 22.75 -0.18
N ALA A 206 39.61 23.97 -0.01
CA ALA A 206 40.42 25.10 0.50
C ALA A 206 40.67 25.06 2.03
N GLY A 207 40.15 24.03 2.73
CA GLY A 207 40.29 23.85 4.18
C GLY A 207 39.40 24.79 5.01
N LYS A 208 38.44 25.47 4.40
CA LYS A 208 37.46 26.32 5.08
C LYS A 208 36.33 25.54 5.75
N GLN A 209 36.12 24.29 5.34
CA GLN A 209 35.15 23.37 5.92
C GLN A 209 35.89 22.14 6.48
N ALA A 210 35.59 21.79 7.73
CA ALA A 210 36.25 20.71 8.46
C ALA A 210 35.64 19.33 8.10
N TRP A 211 35.78 18.90 6.83
CA TRP A 211 35.14 17.72 6.30
C TRP A 211 35.60 16.40 6.97
N ARG A 212 36.88 16.33 7.41
CA ARG A 212 37.38 15.15 8.14
C ARG A 212 36.69 14.98 9.49
N GLU A 213 36.47 16.06 10.21
CA GLU A 213 35.76 16.06 11.49
C GLU A 213 34.28 15.65 11.31
N ARG A 214 33.67 16.01 10.20
CA ARG A 214 32.30 15.57 9.85
C ARG A 214 32.22 14.08 9.50
N ARG A 215 33.24 13.53 8.87
CA ARG A 215 33.34 12.12 8.50
C ARG A 215 33.58 11.22 9.71
N GLN A 216 34.44 11.65 10.62
CA GLN A 216 34.92 10.88 11.76
C GLN A 216 33.81 10.20 12.58
N PRO A 217 32.69 10.87 12.94
CA PRO A 217 31.61 10.23 13.69
C PRO A 217 30.98 9.04 12.99
N LYS A 218 31.02 8.99 11.64
CA LYS A 218 30.46 7.87 10.87
C LYS A 218 31.29 6.60 10.99
N LEU A 219 32.57 6.73 11.30
CA LEU A 219 33.52 5.63 11.46
C LEU A 219 33.58 5.08 12.89
N GLU A 220 33.17 5.87 13.87
CA GLU A 220 33.27 5.58 15.31
C GLU A 220 31.97 4.99 15.89
N PRO A 221 32.02 4.39 17.09
CA PRO A 221 30.83 4.05 17.85
C PRO A 221 29.89 5.24 18.07
N LEU A 222 28.60 4.97 18.29
CA LEU A 222 27.64 6.01 18.66
C LEU A 222 28.05 6.67 19.99
N LYS A 223 28.00 7.99 20.04
CA LYS A 223 28.27 8.78 21.27
C LYS A 223 27.01 8.81 22.14
N LEU A 224 26.72 7.72 22.84
CA LEU A 224 25.59 7.57 23.75
C LEU A 224 26.08 7.17 25.14
N SER A 225 25.59 7.82 26.18
CA SER A 225 25.71 7.33 27.54
C SER A 225 24.85 6.04 27.70
N LYS A 226 25.14 5.22 28.71
CA LYS A 226 24.36 4.02 29.02
C LYS A 226 22.88 4.31 29.27
N ILE A 227 22.57 5.47 29.87
CA ILE A 227 21.20 5.91 30.17
C ILE A 227 20.49 6.29 28.90
N GLU A 228 21.10 7.14 28.05
CA GLU A 228 20.52 7.54 26.76
C GLU A 228 20.27 6.31 25.87
N ALA A 229 21.22 5.40 25.75
CA ALA A 229 21.04 4.16 25.00
C ALA A 229 19.87 3.34 25.53
N ALA A 230 19.77 3.15 26.84
CA ALA A 230 18.67 2.40 27.45
C ALA A 230 17.31 3.06 27.19
N MET A 231 17.20 4.37 27.28
CA MET A 231 15.97 5.12 27.03
C MET A 231 15.57 5.07 25.55
N SER A 232 16.48 5.39 24.64
CA SER A 232 16.22 5.41 23.20
C SER A 232 15.78 4.05 22.67
N PHE A 233 16.56 3.01 22.94
CA PHE A 233 16.27 1.69 22.38
C PHE A 233 15.08 0.97 23.04
N SER A 234 14.87 1.13 24.35
CA SER A 234 13.70 0.56 25.04
C SER A 234 12.40 1.23 24.56
N THR A 235 12.40 2.53 24.43
CA THR A 235 11.24 3.29 23.93
C THR A 235 10.95 2.92 22.47
N ALA A 236 11.97 2.87 21.61
CA ALA A 236 11.80 2.49 20.21
C ALA A 236 11.26 1.06 20.06
N LYS A 237 11.79 0.09 20.82
CA LYS A 237 11.27 -1.30 20.82
C LYS A 237 9.81 -1.37 21.24
N ALA A 238 9.42 -0.67 22.31
CA ALA A 238 8.04 -0.65 22.78
C ALA A 238 7.10 -0.01 21.73
N LEU A 239 7.48 1.11 21.13
CA LEU A 239 6.70 1.79 20.10
C LEU A 239 6.55 0.91 18.84
N VAL A 240 7.63 0.29 18.38
CA VAL A 240 7.60 -0.59 17.21
C VAL A 240 6.71 -1.81 17.46
N MET A 241 6.80 -2.44 18.62
CA MET A 241 5.92 -3.57 18.96
C MET A 241 4.44 -3.17 19.04
N GLN A 242 4.16 -1.95 19.47
CA GLN A 242 2.79 -1.43 19.51
C GLN A 242 2.25 -1.10 18.11
N THR A 243 3.09 -0.59 17.20
CA THR A 243 2.66 -0.08 15.89
C THR A 243 2.75 -1.12 14.78
N ALA A 244 3.84 -1.85 14.67
CA ALA A 244 4.06 -2.88 13.66
C ALA A 244 3.55 -4.27 14.10
N GLY A 245 3.65 -4.58 15.40
CA GLY A 245 3.24 -5.86 15.94
C GLY A 245 4.19 -7.02 15.58
N LYS A 246 3.73 -8.25 15.87
CA LYS A 246 4.56 -9.46 15.72
C LYS A 246 4.74 -9.94 14.28
N HIS A 247 3.85 -9.53 13.37
CA HIS A 247 3.81 -9.99 11.98
C HIS A 247 4.75 -9.24 11.03
N TYR A 248 5.40 -8.18 11.51
CA TYR A 248 6.33 -7.37 10.73
C TYR A 248 7.70 -7.33 11.42
N PRO A 249 8.57 -8.32 11.17
CA PRO A 249 9.83 -8.45 11.89
C PRO A 249 10.86 -7.37 11.55
N ALA A 250 10.80 -6.74 10.37
CA ALA A 250 11.81 -5.81 9.91
C ALA A 250 12.01 -4.58 10.81
N PRO A 251 10.95 -3.86 11.26
CA PRO A 251 11.13 -2.69 12.13
C PRO A 251 11.84 -3.02 13.45
N ILE A 252 11.44 -4.08 14.12
CA ILE A 252 12.04 -4.46 15.40
C ILE A 252 13.46 -5.01 15.22
N THR A 253 13.73 -5.72 14.11
CA THR A 253 15.08 -6.18 13.78
C THR A 253 16.01 -5.01 13.53
N ALA A 254 15.56 -3.98 12.79
CA ALA A 254 16.35 -2.76 12.57
C ALA A 254 16.72 -2.07 13.89
N VAL A 255 15.76 -1.91 14.81
CA VAL A 255 16.02 -1.31 16.14
C VAL A 255 17.06 -2.11 16.92
N LYS A 256 16.89 -3.46 16.98
CA LYS A 256 17.83 -4.35 17.69
C LYS A 256 19.23 -4.34 17.07
N THR A 257 19.31 -4.25 15.74
CA THR A 257 20.59 -4.19 15.03
C THR A 257 21.34 -2.89 15.33
N ILE A 258 20.64 -1.74 15.30
CA ILE A 258 21.23 -0.43 15.64
C ILE A 258 21.70 -0.41 17.11
N GLU A 259 20.91 -0.97 18.04
CA GLU A 259 21.26 -1.10 19.44
C GLU A 259 22.55 -1.94 19.61
N ALA A 260 22.60 -3.12 18.98
CA ALA A 260 23.77 -4.01 19.08
C ALA A 260 25.01 -3.40 18.44
N ALA A 261 24.86 -2.61 17.37
CA ALA A 261 25.93 -1.95 16.65
C ALA A 261 26.40 -0.63 17.30
N ALA A 262 25.69 -0.12 18.32
CA ALA A 262 25.94 1.19 18.91
C ALA A 262 27.36 1.37 19.45
N GLY A 263 27.92 0.33 20.05
CA GLY A 263 29.29 0.32 20.58
C GLY A 263 30.38 -0.09 19.59
N MET A 264 30.04 -0.28 18.30
CA MET A 264 30.96 -0.78 17.27
C MET A 264 31.39 0.34 16.34
N GLY A 265 32.61 0.24 15.78
CA GLY A 265 33.01 1.06 14.63
C GLY A 265 32.24 0.64 13.37
N ARG A 266 32.33 1.48 12.30
CA ARG A 266 31.61 1.33 11.03
C ARG A 266 31.64 -0.10 10.47
N ASP A 267 32.83 -0.67 10.29
CA ASP A 267 33.00 -1.92 9.54
C ASP A 267 32.39 -3.11 10.28
N ALA A 268 32.56 -3.21 11.61
CA ALA A 268 31.90 -4.22 12.44
C ALA A 268 30.37 -4.03 12.47
N ALA A 269 29.89 -2.79 12.49
CA ALA A 269 28.47 -2.48 12.42
C ALA A 269 27.84 -2.86 11.08
N LEU A 270 28.54 -2.68 9.95
CA LEU A 270 28.10 -3.11 8.62
C LEU A 270 28.00 -4.64 8.51
N GLN A 271 28.93 -5.38 9.12
CA GLN A 271 28.83 -6.84 9.17
C GLN A 271 27.58 -7.30 9.94
N LEU A 272 27.25 -6.62 11.04
CA LEU A 272 26.07 -6.92 11.82
C LEU A 272 24.78 -6.54 11.05
N GLU A 273 24.77 -5.41 10.33
CA GLU A 273 23.68 -5.02 9.44
C GLU A 273 23.43 -6.09 8.38
N THR A 274 24.47 -6.55 7.69
CA THR A 274 24.37 -7.63 6.70
C THR A 274 23.84 -8.93 7.31
N ALA A 275 24.31 -9.32 8.48
CA ALA A 275 23.85 -10.52 9.18
C ALA A 275 22.37 -10.45 9.58
N ALA A 276 21.86 -9.25 9.89
CA ALA A 276 20.45 -9.02 10.19
C ALA A 276 19.57 -8.89 8.92
N PHE A 277 20.11 -8.33 7.85
CA PHE A 277 19.40 -8.14 6.57
C PHE A 277 19.06 -9.47 5.89
N VAL A 278 20.02 -10.40 5.82
CA VAL A 278 19.89 -11.65 5.04
C VAL A 278 18.69 -12.51 5.48
N PRO A 279 18.44 -12.78 6.78
CA PRO A 279 17.24 -13.48 7.20
C PRO A 279 15.94 -12.76 6.87
N LEU A 280 15.90 -11.42 7.00
CA LEU A 280 14.73 -10.61 6.64
C LEU A 280 14.43 -10.72 5.15
N ALA A 281 15.42 -10.52 4.29
CA ALA A 281 15.26 -10.58 2.83
C ALA A 281 14.72 -11.94 2.35
N ARG A 282 15.03 -13.02 3.06
CA ARG A 282 14.58 -14.38 2.74
C ARG A 282 13.27 -14.77 3.42
N SER A 283 12.69 -13.88 4.23
CA SER A 283 11.42 -14.12 4.92
C SER A 283 10.22 -14.10 3.96
N ASN A 284 9.15 -14.75 4.37
CA ASN A 284 7.88 -14.72 3.66
C ASN A 284 7.26 -13.33 3.67
N GLU A 285 7.46 -12.58 4.76
CA GLU A 285 7.00 -11.21 4.93
C GLU A 285 7.66 -10.28 3.91
N ALA A 286 8.95 -10.37 3.70
CA ALA A 286 9.65 -9.58 2.69
C ALA A 286 9.17 -9.93 1.27
N ARG A 287 9.04 -11.23 0.97
CA ARG A 287 8.50 -11.68 -0.32
C ARG A 287 7.10 -11.17 -0.58
N ALA A 288 6.24 -11.20 0.44
CA ALA A 288 4.87 -10.70 0.36
C ALA A 288 4.83 -9.18 0.13
N LEU A 289 5.56 -8.41 0.92
CA LEU A 289 5.55 -6.95 0.86
C LEU A 289 6.20 -6.41 -0.42
N VAL A 290 7.30 -7.00 -0.87
CA VAL A 290 7.90 -6.71 -2.18
C VAL A 290 6.92 -7.10 -3.30
N GLY A 291 6.24 -8.24 -3.16
CA GLY A 291 5.19 -8.67 -4.10
C GLY A 291 4.05 -7.65 -4.22
N ILE A 292 3.55 -7.11 -3.10
CA ILE A 292 2.53 -6.05 -3.09
C ILE A 292 3.04 -4.80 -3.81
N PHE A 293 4.27 -4.38 -3.54
CA PHE A 293 4.85 -3.21 -4.19
C PHE A 293 4.90 -3.38 -5.72
N LEU A 294 5.35 -4.54 -6.20
CA LEU A 294 5.42 -4.85 -7.64
C LEU A 294 4.01 -4.97 -8.25
N ASN A 295 3.08 -5.59 -7.56
CA ASN A 295 1.68 -5.69 -8.00
C ASN A 295 1.03 -4.31 -8.10
N ASP A 296 1.25 -3.42 -7.13
CA ASP A 296 0.75 -2.03 -7.17
C ASP A 296 1.29 -1.27 -8.39
N GLN A 297 2.59 -1.41 -8.68
CA GLN A 297 3.19 -0.84 -9.88
C GLN A 297 2.58 -1.41 -11.16
N ALA A 298 2.37 -2.73 -11.24
CA ALA A 298 1.77 -3.39 -12.40
C ALA A 298 0.33 -2.92 -12.65
N VAL A 299 -0.49 -2.82 -11.59
CA VAL A 299 -1.86 -2.33 -11.67
C VAL A 299 -1.89 -0.86 -12.12
N LYS A 300 -1.03 -0.01 -11.58
CA LYS A 300 -0.90 1.40 -11.99
C LYS A 300 -0.42 1.54 -13.45
N ALA A 301 0.53 0.73 -13.87
CA ALA A 301 1.02 0.72 -15.26
C ALA A 301 -0.08 0.28 -16.23
N LYS A 302 -0.89 -0.73 -15.87
CA LYS A 302 -2.06 -1.17 -16.65
C LYS A 302 -3.10 -0.05 -16.76
N ALA A 303 -3.43 0.62 -15.66
CA ALA A 303 -4.34 1.78 -15.66
C ALA A 303 -3.80 2.92 -16.54
N LYS A 304 -2.52 3.25 -16.43
CA LYS A 304 -1.86 4.28 -17.27
C LYS A 304 -1.89 3.92 -18.77
N LYS A 305 -1.69 2.65 -19.11
CA LYS A 305 -1.78 2.17 -20.50
C LYS A 305 -3.21 2.31 -21.03
N LEU A 306 -4.21 1.94 -20.23
CA LEU A 306 -5.63 2.02 -20.60
C LEU A 306 -6.10 3.47 -20.80
N THR A 307 -5.51 4.41 -20.09
CA THR A 307 -5.93 5.82 -20.08
C THR A 307 -5.01 6.75 -20.89
N ARG A 308 -4.07 6.20 -21.68
CA ARG A 308 -3.04 6.99 -22.38
C ARG A 308 -3.63 8.11 -23.26
N ASP A 309 -4.70 7.78 -23.99
CA ASP A 309 -5.32 8.67 -24.97
C ASP A 309 -6.70 9.16 -24.50
N VAL A 310 -6.96 9.13 -23.20
CA VAL A 310 -8.25 9.48 -22.60
C VAL A 310 -8.13 10.77 -21.82
N GLU A 311 -8.96 11.75 -22.14
CA GLU A 311 -9.09 12.96 -21.33
C GLU A 311 -9.73 12.63 -19.97
N THR A 312 -9.07 13.07 -18.90
CA THR A 312 -9.65 13.01 -17.55
C THR A 312 -10.92 13.85 -17.50
N PRO A 313 -12.01 13.37 -16.87
CA PRO A 313 -13.23 14.17 -16.68
C PRO A 313 -12.93 15.53 -16.05
N LYS A 314 -13.48 16.57 -16.65
CA LYS A 314 -13.33 17.97 -16.19
C LYS A 314 -14.36 18.34 -15.14
N GLN A 315 -15.55 17.74 -15.23
CA GLN A 315 -16.64 17.92 -14.28
C GLN A 315 -17.40 16.60 -14.08
N ALA A 316 -17.74 16.30 -12.83
CA ALA A 316 -18.47 15.09 -12.46
C ALA A 316 -19.82 15.44 -11.79
N ALA A 317 -20.70 14.45 -11.68
CA ALA A 317 -21.87 14.53 -10.82
C ALA A 317 -22.00 13.30 -9.96
N VAL A 318 -22.63 13.46 -8.80
CA VAL A 318 -22.97 12.39 -7.85
C VAL A 318 -24.47 12.45 -7.57
N LEU A 319 -25.15 11.31 -7.73
CA LEU A 319 -26.56 11.15 -7.38
C LEU A 319 -26.65 10.45 -6.01
N GLY A 320 -27.34 11.07 -5.06
CA GLY A 320 -27.36 10.66 -3.66
C GLY A 320 -26.30 11.38 -2.84
N ALA A 321 -26.75 12.10 -1.82
CA ALA A 321 -25.88 12.89 -0.93
C ALA A 321 -25.74 12.25 0.47
N GLY A 322 -25.81 10.93 0.54
CA GLY A 322 -25.50 10.16 1.75
C GLY A 322 -23.99 10.13 2.05
N ILE A 323 -23.60 9.27 2.99
CA ILE A 323 -22.19 9.12 3.41
C ILE A 323 -21.28 8.77 2.22
N MET A 324 -21.71 7.85 1.34
CA MET A 324 -20.94 7.47 0.17
C MET A 324 -20.88 8.60 -0.86
N GLY A 325 -22.03 9.18 -1.23
CA GLY A 325 -22.08 10.26 -2.21
C GLY A 325 -21.31 11.50 -1.76
N GLY A 326 -21.46 11.91 -0.49
CA GLY A 326 -20.66 13.00 0.09
C GLY A 326 -19.17 12.72 0.11
N GLY A 327 -18.77 11.47 0.40
CA GLY A 327 -17.38 11.04 0.36
C GLY A 327 -16.79 11.04 -1.04
N ILE A 328 -17.55 10.61 -2.06
CA ILE A 328 -17.14 10.61 -3.47
C ILE A 328 -17.01 12.06 -3.97
N ALA A 329 -18.00 12.92 -3.67
CA ALA A 329 -17.97 14.34 -4.03
C ALA A 329 -16.74 15.04 -3.41
N TYR A 330 -16.48 14.82 -2.12
CA TYR A 330 -15.29 15.33 -1.46
C TYR A 330 -14.00 14.88 -2.17
N GLN A 331 -13.86 13.58 -2.44
CA GLN A 331 -12.64 13.02 -3.01
C GLN A 331 -12.36 13.57 -4.42
N SER A 332 -13.40 13.73 -5.23
CA SER A 332 -13.31 14.32 -6.56
C SER A 332 -12.90 15.81 -6.50
N ALA A 333 -13.59 16.59 -5.67
CA ALA A 333 -13.30 18.02 -5.47
C ALA A 333 -11.91 18.26 -4.88
N TRP A 334 -11.51 17.45 -3.89
CA TRP A 334 -10.18 17.48 -3.29
C TRP A 334 -9.07 17.29 -4.32
N LYS A 335 -9.32 16.47 -5.34
CA LYS A 335 -8.37 16.16 -6.43
C LYS A 335 -8.54 17.03 -7.68
N GLY A 336 -9.35 18.08 -7.55
CA GLY A 336 -9.48 19.13 -8.57
C GLY A 336 -10.47 18.85 -9.68
N VAL A 337 -11.41 17.91 -9.48
CA VAL A 337 -12.54 17.69 -10.40
C VAL A 337 -13.83 18.18 -9.71
N PRO A 338 -14.41 19.31 -10.15
CA PRO A 338 -15.66 19.87 -9.63
C PRO A 338 -16.81 18.86 -9.72
N VAL A 339 -17.74 18.92 -8.77
CA VAL A 339 -18.84 17.97 -8.65
C VAL A 339 -20.19 18.68 -8.45
N VAL A 340 -21.18 18.29 -9.23
CA VAL A 340 -22.59 18.57 -8.95
C VAL A 340 -23.14 17.42 -8.10
N MET A 341 -23.59 17.69 -6.88
CA MET A 341 -24.12 16.67 -5.96
C MET A 341 -25.64 16.85 -5.86
N LYS A 342 -26.39 15.88 -6.41
CA LYS A 342 -27.86 15.90 -6.45
C LYS A 342 -28.47 14.91 -5.45
N ASP A 343 -29.47 15.36 -4.73
CA ASP A 343 -30.38 14.51 -3.93
C ASP A 343 -31.83 15.03 -4.08
N ILE A 344 -32.78 14.24 -3.59
CA ILE A 344 -34.21 14.63 -3.56
C ILE A 344 -34.56 15.40 -2.29
N SER A 345 -33.65 15.51 -1.33
CA SER A 345 -33.86 16.06 0.00
C SER A 345 -32.76 17.03 0.39
N GLU A 346 -33.16 18.24 0.84
CA GLU A 346 -32.21 19.21 1.41
C GLU A 346 -31.48 18.65 2.62
N LYS A 347 -32.15 17.81 3.43
CA LYS A 347 -31.52 17.13 4.58
C LYS A 347 -30.39 16.21 4.15
N SER A 348 -30.55 15.47 3.07
CA SER A 348 -29.49 14.62 2.51
C SER A 348 -28.35 15.45 1.92
N LEU A 349 -28.67 16.55 1.21
CA LEU A 349 -27.65 17.48 0.70
C LEU A 349 -26.82 18.08 1.84
N ALA A 350 -27.48 18.50 2.93
CA ALA A 350 -26.80 18.99 4.14
C ALA A 350 -25.90 17.92 4.77
N LEU A 351 -26.31 16.65 4.77
CA LEU A 351 -25.49 15.54 5.25
C LEU A 351 -24.23 15.36 4.39
N GLY A 352 -24.36 15.31 3.07
CA GLY A 352 -23.24 15.14 2.15
C GLY A 352 -22.26 16.30 2.21
N MET A 353 -22.76 17.54 2.25
CA MET A 353 -21.92 18.74 2.45
C MET A 353 -21.24 18.74 3.82
N GLY A 354 -21.95 18.30 4.87
CA GLY A 354 -21.43 18.15 6.22
C GLY A 354 -20.26 17.14 6.30
N GLU A 355 -20.35 16.00 5.60
CA GLU A 355 -19.25 15.04 5.51
C GLU A 355 -18.04 15.63 4.80
N ALA A 356 -18.22 16.33 3.68
CA ALA A 356 -17.13 17.00 2.98
C ALA A 356 -16.45 18.07 3.87
N ALA A 357 -17.26 18.91 4.54
CA ALA A 357 -16.74 19.94 5.45
C ALA A 357 -15.98 19.33 6.65
N LYS A 358 -16.48 18.25 7.24
CA LYS A 358 -15.83 17.52 8.33
C LYS A 358 -14.45 16.97 7.93
N LEU A 359 -14.33 16.41 6.73
CA LEU A 359 -13.08 15.89 6.20
C LEU A 359 -12.07 17.02 5.96
N LEU A 360 -12.50 18.15 5.38
CA LEU A 360 -11.67 19.34 5.18
C LEU A 360 -11.20 19.98 6.49
N ASN A 361 -12.11 20.15 7.44
CA ASN A 361 -11.77 20.67 8.77
C ASN A 361 -10.74 19.80 9.50
N LYS A 362 -10.79 18.49 9.29
CA LYS A 362 -9.78 17.58 9.84
C LYS A 362 -8.39 17.78 9.21
N GLN A 363 -8.32 18.13 7.92
CA GLN A 363 -7.04 18.47 7.27
C GLN A 363 -6.54 19.83 7.75
N LEU A 364 -7.43 20.82 7.90
CA LEU A 364 -7.12 22.13 8.44
C LEU A 364 -6.56 22.03 9.88
N ALA A 365 -7.24 21.30 10.76
CA ALA A 365 -6.82 21.09 12.15
C ALA A 365 -5.44 20.38 12.26
N ARG A 366 -5.02 19.65 11.24
CA ARG A 366 -3.70 19.00 11.15
C ARG A 366 -2.64 19.87 10.49
N GLY A 367 -2.97 21.11 10.13
CA GLY A 367 -2.06 22.02 9.43
C GLY A 367 -1.67 21.57 8.01
N LYS A 368 -2.43 20.65 7.40
CA LYS A 368 -2.16 20.16 6.03
C LYS A 368 -2.70 21.08 4.94
N ILE A 369 -3.65 21.91 5.27
CA ILE A 369 -4.22 22.96 4.42
C ILE A 369 -4.49 24.20 5.25
N ASP A 370 -4.64 25.32 4.57
CA ASP A 370 -5.13 26.58 5.13
C ASP A 370 -6.63 26.80 4.85
N GLY A 371 -7.17 27.89 5.38
CA GLY A 371 -8.58 28.27 5.17
C GLY A 371 -8.91 28.59 3.70
N MET A 372 -7.97 29.14 2.94
CA MET A 372 -8.15 29.44 1.51
C MET A 372 -8.33 28.15 0.71
N LYS A 373 -7.49 27.13 0.97
CA LYS A 373 -7.61 25.82 0.33
C LYS A 373 -8.91 25.12 0.71
N LEU A 374 -9.34 25.21 1.97
CA LEU A 374 -10.64 24.68 2.41
C LEU A 374 -11.78 25.32 1.62
N ALA A 375 -11.84 26.66 1.56
CA ALA A 375 -12.86 27.38 0.84
C ALA A 375 -12.85 27.04 -0.66
N SER A 376 -11.67 26.96 -1.25
CA SER A 376 -11.50 26.58 -2.66
C SER A 376 -12.07 25.21 -2.98
N VAL A 377 -11.84 24.20 -2.13
CA VAL A 377 -12.35 22.84 -2.37
C VAL A 377 -13.86 22.77 -2.16
N ILE A 378 -14.39 23.33 -1.06
CA ILE A 378 -15.82 23.24 -0.76
C ILE A 378 -16.69 23.95 -1.81
N SER A 379 -16.18 25.05 -2.39
CA SER A 379 -16.89 25.81 -3.42
C SER A 379 -17.01 25.08 -4.76
N THR A 380 -16.24 24.01 -4.97
CA THR A 380 -16.31 23.17 -6.18
C THR A 380 -17.33 22.03 -6.06
N ILE A 381 -17.98 21.87 -4.90
CA ILE A 381 -19.09 20.94 -4.70
C ILE A 381 -20.38 21.74 -4.76
N GLN A 382 -21.21 21.51 -5.77
CA GLN A 382 -22.46 22.23 -6.01
C GLN A 382 -23.64 21.35 -5.62
N PRO A 383 -24.28 21.56 -4.45
CA PRO A 383 -25.47 20.80 -4.06
C PRO A 383 -26.68 21.27 -4.87
N THR A 384 -27.55 20.35 -5.29
CA THR A 384 -28.78 20.66 -6.03
C THR A 384 -29.87 19.64 -5.80
N LEU A 385 -31.14 20.08 -5.83
CA LEU A 385 -32.32 19.20 -5.81
C LEU A 385 -32.76 18.79 -7.24
N HIS A 386 -32.20 19.42 -8.26
CA HIS A 386 -32.60 19.28 -9.67
C HIS A 386 -31.43 18.88 -10.55
N TYR A 387 -31.68 18.59 -11.83
CA TYR A 387 -30.64 18.26 -12.82
C TYR A 387 -29.91 19.48 -13.41
N ALA A 388 -29.95 20.65 -12.76
CA ALA A 388 -29.21 21.81 -13.22
C ALA A 388 -27.70 21.51 -13.26
N GLY A 389 -27.07 21.76 -14.42
CA GLY A 389 -25.65 21.52 -14.62
C GLY A 389 -25.26 20.11 -15.08
N PHE A 390 -26.19 19.17 -15.16
CA PHE A 390 -25.94 17.82 -15.66
C PHE A 390 -25.66 17.77 -17.17
N ASP A 391 -26.09 18.77 -17.91
CA ASP A 391 -25.78 18.96 -19.33
C ASP A 391 -24.29 19.24 -19.61
N ARG A 392 -23.49 19.49 -18.58
CA ARG A 392 -22.05 19.81 -18.69
C ARG A 392 -21.11 18.78 -18.13
N VAL A 393 -21.62 17.80 -17.38
CA VAL A 393 -20.77 16.80 -16.73
C VAL A 393 -20.28 15.74 -17.71
N ASP A 394 -19.07 15.24 -17.47
CA ASP A 394 -18.44 14.18 -18.27
C ASP A 394 -18.74 12.78 -17.73
N VAL A 395 -19.02 12.70 -16.44
CA VAL A 395 -19.29 11.45 -15.73
C VAL A 395 -20.25 11.67 -14.59
N VAL A 396 -21.17 10.73 -14.39
CA VAL A 396 -22.12 10.72 -13.26
C VAL A 396 -21.93 9.39 -12.52
N VAL A 397 -21.82 9.45 -11.19
CA VAL A 397 -21.86 8.26 -10.35
C VAL A 397 -23.14 8.27 -9.49
N GLU A 398 -23.90 7.21 -9.58
CA GLU A 398 -25.10 6.98 -8.79
C GLU A 398 -24.74 6.28 -7.47
N ALA A 399 -25.14 6.85 -6.34
CA ALA A 399 -24.93 6.36 -4.98
C ALA A 399 -26.21 6.50 -4.11
N VAL A 400 -27.38 6.23 -4.71
CA VAL A 400 -28.67 6.23 -4.02
C VAL A 400 -28.88 4.89 -3.28
N VAL A 401 -30.03 4.72 -2.64
CA VAL A 401 -30.36 3.51 -1.86
C VAL A 401 -30.15 2.23 -2.65
N GLU A 402 -29.69 1.15 -1.99
CA GLU A 402 -29.37 -0.13 -2.61
C GLU A 402 -30.64 -0.93 -2.93
N ASN A 403 -31.36 -0.46 -3.94
CA ASN A 403 -32.59 -1.08 -4.44
C ASN A 403 -32.57 -1.08 -5.98
N PRO A 404 -32.70 -2.23 -6.65
CA PRO A 404 -32.59 -2.33 -8.10
C PRO A 404 -33.58 -1.45 -8.87
N ARG A 405 -34.82 -1.38 -8.42
CA ARG A 405 -35.88 -0.59 -9.09
C ARG A 405 -35.61 0.90 -8.95
N THR A 406 -35.22 1.34 -7.74
CA THR A 406 -34.88 2.76 -7.50
C THR A 406 -33.67 3.18 -8.31
N LYS A 407 -32.61 2.37 -8.31
CA LYS A 407 -31.41 2.67 -9.10
C LYS A 407 -31.70 2.71 -10.61
N ALA A 408 -32.41 1.74 -11.12
CA ALA A 408 -32.82 1.71 -12.53
C ALA A 408 -33.64 2.94 -12.94
N ALA A 409 -34.61 3.34 -12.13
CA ALA A 409 -35.41 4.54 -12.38
C ALA A 409 -34.57 5.83 -12.38
N VAL A 410 -33.70 6.01 -11.36
CA VAL A 410 -32.82 7.18 -11.25
C VAL A 410 -31.82 7.24 -12.42
N LEU A 411 -31.24 6.12 -12.82
CA LEU A 411 -30.30 6.04 -13.93
C LEU A 411 -31.00 6.41 -15.25
N ALA A 412 -32.20 5.86 -15.53
CA ALA A 412 -32.99 6.15 -16.73
C ALA A 412 -33.42 7.63 -16.79
N GLU A 413 -33.87 8.19 -15.66
CA GLU A 413 -34.18 9.62 -15.56
C GLU A 413 -32.95 10.49 -15.83
N THR A 414 -31.80 10.16 -15.21
CA THR A 414 -30.54 10.90 -15.36
C THR A 414 -30.08 10.88 -16.80
N GLU A 415 -30.21 9.75 -17.52
CA GLU A 415 -29.81 9.61 -18.91
C GLU A 415 -30.48 10.64 -19.85
N SER A 416 -31.71 11.09 -19.52
CA SER A 416 -32.45 12.11 -20.28
C SER A 416 -31.93 13.55 -20.05
N HIS A 417 -31.14 13.76 -18.98
CA HIS A 417 -30.62 15.09 -18.59
C HIS A 417 -29.14 15.31 -18.89
N ILE A 418 -28.45 14.31 -19.43
CA ILE A 418 -27.02 14.36 -19.72
C ILE A 418 -26.75 14.32 -21.22
N ARG A 419 -25.54 14.73 -21.61
CA ARG A 419 -25.10 14.62 -23.01
C ARG A 419 -25.00 13.16 -23.47
N PRO A 420 -25.10 12.90 -24.78
CA PRO A 420 -24.96 11.54 -25.33
C PRO A 420 -23.62 10.87 -25.03
N ASP A 421 -22.56 11.64 -24.81
CA ASP A 421 -21.19 11.19 -24.53
C ASP A 421 -20.83 11.14 -23.04
N THR A 422 -21.74 11.57 -22.17
CA THR A 422 -21.57 11.48 -20.71
C THR A 422 -21.64 10.03 -20.25
N ILE A 423 -20.70 9.63 -19.40
CA ILE A 423 -20.66 8.30 -18.81
C ILE A 423 -21.52 8.25 -17.56
N LEU A 424 -22.34 7.20 -17.46
CA LEU A 424 -23.04 6.84 -16.22
C LEU A 424 -22.29 5.71 -15.49
N ALA A 425 -22.24 5.79 -14.18
CA ALA A 425 -21.72 4.72 -13.34
C ALA A 425 -22.61 4.50 -12.10
N SER A 426 -22.68 3.27 -11.61
CA SER A 426 -23.35 2.97 -10.34
C SER A 426 -22.35 2.55 -9.29
N ASN A 427 -22.51 3.08 -8.07
CA ASN A 427 -21.73 2.67 -6.88
C ASN A 427 -22.42 1.50 -6.13
N THR A 428 -23.31 0.77 -6.79
CA THR A 428 -23.91 -0.45 -6.18
C THR A 428 -22.83 -1.38 -5.66
N SER A 429 -23.11 -2.10 -4.58
CA SER A 429 -22.18 -3.04 -3.97
C SER A 429 -22.39 -4.50 -4.40
N THR A 430 -23.61 -4.84 -4.86
CA THR A 430 -23.99 -6.23 -5.12
C THR A 430 -24.82 -6.45 -6.38
N ILE A 431 -25.55 -5.42 -6.84
CA ILE A 431 -26.48 -5.53 -7.96
C ILE A 431 -25.68 -5.61 -9.27
N PRO A 432 -25.88 -6.65 -10.11
CA PRO A 432 -25.19 -6.74 -11.38
C PRO A 432 -25.40 -5.51 -12.26
N ILE A 433 -24.32 -4.99 -12.80
CA ILE A 433 -24.31 -3.81 -13.67
C ILE A 433 -25.13 -4.06 -14.93
N SER A 434 -25.04 -5.27 -15.50
CA SER A 434 -25.81 -5.66 -16.67
C SER A 434 -27.33 -5.62 -16.44
N GLN A 435 -27.78 -5.92 -15.22
CA GLN A 435 -29.18 -5.80 -14.83
C GLN A 435 -29.65 -4.32 -14.78
N LEU A 436 -28.85 -3.44 -14.22
CA LEU A 436 -29.17 -2.01 -14.19
C LEU A 436 -29.14 -1.37 -15.59
N ALA A 437 -28.25 -1.86 -16.45
CA ALA A 437 -28.11 -1.40 -17.84
C ALA A 437 -29.35 -1.65 -18.71
N GLU A 438 -30.23 -2.59 -18.34
CA GLU A 438 -31.47 -2.86 -19.06
C GLU A 438 -32.45 -1.66 -19.10
N ALA A 439 -32.34 -0.76 -18.11
CA ALA A 439 -33.16 0.44 -18.04
C ALA A 439 -32.65 1.60 -18.91
N LEU A 440 -31.48 1.46 -19.54
CA LEU A 440 -30.80 2.53 -20.26
C LEU A 440 -30.95 2.40 -21.78
N THR A 441 -30.98 3.54 -22.46
CA THR A 441 -30.99 3.61 -23.92
C THR A 441 -29.57 3.56 -24.50
N ARG A 442 -28.56 3.96 -23.71
CA ARG A 442 -27.14 3.94 -24.08
C ARG A 442 -26.33 3.10 -23.08
N PRO A 443 -26.60 1.78 -22.97
CA PRO A 443 -25.95 0.91 -21.99
C PRO A 443 -24.43 0.77 -22.21
N GLU A 444 -23.93 1.10 -23.42
CA GLU A 444 -22.49 1.13 -23.71
C GLU A 444 -21.74 2.23 -22.94
N ASN A 445 -22.43 3.31 -22.54
CA ASN A 445 -21.91 4.40 -21.73
C ASN A 445 -22.11 4.18 -20.21
N PHE A 446 -22.41 2.94 -19.79
CA PHE A 446 -22.69 2.61 -18.41
C PHE A 446 -21.76 1.52 -17.87
N CYS A 447 -21.27 1.71 -16.65
CA CYS A 447 -20.44 0.73 -15.91
C CYS A 447 -20.70 0.81 -14.42
N GLY A 448 -20.06 -0.07 -13.66
CA GLY A 448 -19.97 0.06 -12.19
C GLY A 448 -18.74 0.86 -11.79
N MET A 449 -18.86 1.62 -10.71
CA MET A 449 -17.76 2.31 -10.05
C MET A 449 -17.93 2.18 -8.53
N HIS A 450 -17.48 1.06 -7.99
CA HIS A 450 -17.69 0.67 -6.61
C HIS A 450 -16.59 1.19 -5.71
N PHE A 451 -16.94 2.13 -4.85
CA PHE A 451 -16.09 2.69 -3.80
C PHE A 451 -16.29 1.95 -2.48
N PHE A 452 -15.27 2.02 -1.62
CA PHE A 452 -15.28 1.43 -0.29
C PHE A 452 -15.33 2.50 0.79
N ASN A 453 -16.10 2.24 1.84
CA ASN A 453 -16.24 3.16 2.97
C ASN A 453 -15.09 2.97 3.99
N PRO A 454 -14.43 4.05 4.47
CA PRO A 454 -14.59 5.48 4.13
C PRO A 454 -13.86 5.85 2.82
N VAL A 455 -14.58 6.46 1.89
CA VAL A 455 -14.07 6.80 0.55
C VAL A 455 -12.69 7.47 0.56
N PRO A 456 -12.39 8.47 1.42
CA PRO A 456 -11.08 9.13 1.38
C PRO A 456 -9.91 8.25 1.79
N ARG A 457 -10.16 7.16 2.53
CA ARG A 457 -9.12 6.29 3.08
C ARG A 457 -8.89 5.02 2.28
N MET A 458 -9.96 4.47 1.72
CA MET A 458 -9.89 3.22 0.98
C MET A 458 -9.28 3.46 -0.40
N PRO A 459 -8.14 2.84 -0.73
CA PRO A 459 -7.45 3.12 -1.98
C PRO A 459 -8.11 2.47 -3.20
N LEU A 460 -8.84 1.36 -3.02
CA LEU A 460 -9.45 0.60 -4.11
C LEU A 460 -10.70 1.27 -4.68
N VAL A 461 -10.86 1.20 -5.99
CA VAL A 461 -12.14 1.32 -6.71
C VAL A 461 -12.25 0.15 -7.67
N GLU A 462 -13.31 -0.65 -7.54
CA GLU A 462 -13.65 -1.62 -8.59
C GLU A 462 -14.38 -0.89 -9.72
N VAL A 463 -13.88 -1.06 -10.95
CA VAL A 463 -14.54 -0.59 -12.16
C VAL A 463 -15.16 -1.81 -12.86
N ILE A 464 -16.48 -1.90 -12.84
CA ILE A 464 -17.19 -3.11 -13.25
C ILE A 464 -17.65 -2.98 -14.69
N ARG A 465 -17.21 -3.91 -15.53
CA ARG A 465 -17.61 -4.04 -16.93
C ARG A 465 -18.88 -4.87 -17.04
N GLY A 466 -19.99 -4.23 -17.36
CA GLY A 466 -21.22 -4.92 -17.74
C GLY A 466 -21.15 -5.51 -19.16
N ASN A 467 -22.10 -6.36 -19.52
CA ASN A 467 -22.12 -7.05 -20.81
C ASN A 467 -22.14 -6.14 -22.05
N LYS A 468 -22.66 -4.93 -21.90
CA LYS A 468 -22.77 -3.93 -22.98
C LYS A 468 -21.81 -2.77 -22.83
N THR A 469 -21.02 -2.72 -21.76
CA THR A 469 -20.12 -1.61 -21.45
C THR A 469 -19.00 -1.50 -22.49
N ALA A 470 -18.84 -0.32 -23.10
CA ALA A 470 -17.77 -0.05 -24.05
C ALA A 470 -16.40 0.13 -23.37
N ASP A 471 -15.32 -0.19 -24.09
CA ASP A 471 -13.94 0.00 -23.61
C ASP A 471 -13.63 1.47 -23.29
N ALA A 472 -14.14 2.40 -24.08
CA ALA A 472 -14.00 3.84 -23.86
C ALA A 472 -14.62 4.28 -22.53
N THR A 473 -15.76 3.71 -22.16
CA THR A 473 -16.45 3.95 -20.88
C THR A 473 -15.56 3.52 -19.70
N ILE A 474 -15.02 2.31 -19.75
CA ILE A 474 -14.09 1.80 -18.74
C ILE A 474 -12.86 2.69 -18.64
N ALA A 475 -12.25 3.05 -19.76
CA ALA A 475 -11.06 3.88 -19.78
C ALA A 475 -11.30 5.28 -19.14
N LYS A 476 -12.44 5.91 -19.41
CA LYS A 476 -12.79 7.21 -18.83
C LYS A 476 -13.03 7.16 -17.32
N VAL A 477 -13.69 6.11 -16.84
CA VAL A 477 -13.92 5.89 -15.39
C VAL A 477 -12.60 5.55 -14.68
N VAL A 478 -11.73 4.73 -15.27
CA VAL A 478 -10.39 4.45 -14.78
C VAL A 478 -9.55 5.73 -14.68
N ALA A 479 -9.63 6.62 -15.69
CA ALA A 479 -8.94 7.92 -15.68
C ALA A 479 -9.42 8.79 -14.50
N TRP A 480 -10.73 8.86 -14.26
CA TRP A 480 -11.27 9.62 -13.13
C TRP A 480 -10.87 9.01 -11.78
N ALA A 481 -11.00 7.70 -11.60
CA ALA A 481 -10.57 7.01 -10.38
C ALA A 481 -9.08 7.27 -10.08
N SER A 482 -8.22 7.18 -11.10
CA SER A 482 -6.79 7.47 -10.99
C SER A 482 -6.54 8.94 -10.62
N LYS A 483 -7.26 9.89 -11.22
CA LYS A 483 -7.20 11.33 -10.89
C LYS A 483 -7.60 11.57 -9.43
N MET A 484 -8.60 10.84 -8.92
CA MET A 484 -8.98 10.89 -7.51
C MET A 484 -7.94 10.28 -6.55
N GLY A 485 -6.83 9.75 -7.07
CA GLY A 485 -5.78 9.10 -6.26
C GLY A 485 -6.18 7.71 -5.78
N LYS A 486 -7.11 7.07 -6.48
CA LYS A 486 -7.51 5.68 -6.24
C LYS A 486 -6.69 4.72 -7.09
N THR A 487 -6.69 3.45 -6.69
CA THR A 487 -6.18 2.33 -7.49
C THR A 487 -7.37 1.62 -8.13
N PRO A 488 -7.70 1.92 -9.40
CA PRO A 488 -8.79 1.26 -10.10
C PRO A 488 -8.38 -0.14 -10.54
N ILE A 489 -9.26 -1.11 -10.30
CA ILE A 489 -9.13 -2.47 -10.82
C ILE A 489 -10.39 -2.79 -11.62
N VAL A 490 -10.20 -3.16 -12.88
CA VAL A 490 -11.31 -3.52 -13.77
C VAL A 490 -11.69 -4.97 -13.54
N VAL A 491 -12.98 -5.21 -13.26
CA VAL A 491 -13.54 -6.53 -13.05
C VAL A 491 -14.72 -6.75 -13.99
N ASN A 492 -15.00 -8.00 -14.35
CA ASN A 492 -16.21 -8.35 -15.10
C ASN A 492 -17.41 -8.52 -14.15
N ASP A 493 -18.58 -8.21 -14.68
CA ASP A 493 -19.83 -8.15 -13.94
C ASP A 493 -20.27 -9.52 -13.41
N CYS A 494 -20.62 -9.56 -12.14
CA CYS A 494 -21.31 -10.66 -11.48
C CYS A 494 -21.92 -10.15 -10.16
N PRO A 495 -22.81 -10.87 -9.50
CA PRO A 495 -23.31 -10.50 -8.17
C PRO A 495 -22.17 -10.32 -7.18
N GLY A 496 -22.10 -9.15 -6.53
CA GLY A 496 -21.05 -8.80 -5.56
C GLY A 496 -19.67 -8.53 -6.16
N PHE A 497 -19.54 -8.52 -7.49
CA PHE A 497 -18.31 -8.24 -8.23
C PHE A 497 -17.16 -9.15 -7.78
N PHE A 498 -15.96 -8.61 -7.51
CA PHE A 498 -14.87 -9.42 -6.96
C PHE A 498 -14.84 -9.38 -5.43
N VAL A 499 -14.77 -8.17 -4.84
CA VAL A 499 -14.50 -8.01 -3.40
C VAL A 499 -15.61 -8.60 -2.52
N ASN A 500 -16.86 -8.24 -2.78
CA ASN A 500 -17.97 -8.78 -1.99
C ASN A 500 -18.21 -10.26 -2.27
N ARG A 501 -18.05 -10.71 -3.53
CA ARG A 501 -18.19 -12.11 -3.89
C ARG A 501 -17.25 -13.01 -3.08
N VAL A 502 -16.01 -12.57 -2.81
CA VAL A 502 -15.05 -13.35 -2.02
C VAL A 502 -15.18 -13.15 -0.52
N LEU A 503 -15.78 -12.02 -0.07
CA LEU A 503 -16.03 -11.74 1.33
C LEU A 503 -17.18 -12.59 1.91
N PHE A 504 -18.24 -12.83 1.15
CA PHE A 504 -19.39 -13.58 1.65
C PHE A 504 -19.09 -15.04 1.98
N PRO A 505 -18.28 -15.80 1.23
CA PRO A 505 -17.75 -17.10 1.66
C PRO A 505 -17.00 -17.07 3.00
N TYR A 506 -16.27 -16.00 3.29
CA TYR A 506 -15.64 -15.80 4.60
C TYR A 506 -16.68 -15.66 5.72
N PHE A 507 -17.75 -14.89 5.51
CA PHE A 507 -18.88 -14.83 6.46
C PHE A 507 -19.67 -16.14 6.56
N ALA A 508 -19.77 -16.91 5.47
CA ALA A 508 -20.37 -18.24 5.54
C ALA A 508 -19.53 -19.18 6.42
N GLY A 509 -18.21 -19.14 6.30
CA GLY A 509 -17.30 -19.88 7.19
C GLY A 509 -17.49 -19.49 8.66
N PHE A 510 -17.61 -18.21 8.94
CA PHE A 510 -17.91 -17.68 10.27
C PHE A 510 -19.26 -18.21 10.80
N SER A 511 -20.32 -18.12 10.01
CA SER A 511 -21.67 -18.62 10.38
C SER A 511 -21.66 -20.11 10.67
N LEU A 512 -20.94 -20.91 9.87
CA LEU A 512 -20.81 -22.36 10.10
C LEU A 512 -20.03 -22.69 11.37
N LEU A 513 -18.97 -21.94 11.69
CA LEU A 513 -18.23 -22.09 12.95
C LEU A 513 -19.13 -21.81 14.15
N LEU A 514 -19.93 -20.75 14.10
CA LEU A 514 -20.91 -20.42 15.15
C LEU A 514 -21.97 -21.51 15.30
N ARG A 515 -22.55 -21.96 14.18
CA ARG A 515 -23.50 -23.08 14.15
C ARG A 515 -22.95 -24.31 14.89
N ASP A 516 -21.67 -24.63 14.65
CA ASP A 516 -21.01 -25.81 15.20
C ASP A 516 -20.46 -25.60 16.62
N GLY A 517 -20.79 -24.49 17.28
CA GLY A 517 -20.51 -24.22 18.70
C GLY A 517 -19.27 -23.41 19.00
N ALA A 518 -18.64 -22.74 18.01
CA ALA A 518 -17.53 -21.82 18.27
C ALA A 518 -18.00 -20.54 18.95
N ASP A 519 -17.17 -19.91 19.77
CA ASP A 519 -17.41 -18.60 20.35
C ASP A 519 -16.92 -17.52 19.37
N PHE A 520 -17.80 -16.58 18.99
CA PHE A 520 -17.45 -15.50 18.03
C PHE A 520 -16.28 -14.62 18.52
N ARG A 521 -16.13 -14.48 19.85
CA ARG A 521 -15.03 -13.73 20.45
C ARG A 521 -13.68 -14.45 20.25
N GLN A 522 -13.69 -15.78 20.30
CA GLN A 522 -12.52 -16.60 19.98
C GLN A 522 -12.17 -16.47 18.51
N ILE A 523 -13.17 -16.56 17.62
CA ILE A 523 -12.95 -16.41 16.17
C ILE A 523 -12.36 -15.03 15.86
N ASP A 524 -12.94 -13.95 16.39
CA ASP A 524 -12.41 -12.59 16.22
C ASP A 524 -10.94 -12.51 16.66
N ARG A 525 -10.63 -13.02 17.86
CA ARG A 525 -9.27 -12.98 18.41
C ARG A 525 -8.27 -13.76 17.54
N VAL A 526 -8.65 -14.94 17.07
CA VAL A 526 -7.78 -15.76 16.22
C VAL A 526 -7.53 -15.07 14.89
N MET A 527 -8.60 -14.58 14.24
CA MET A 527 -8.45 -13.91 12.94
C MET A 527 -7.68 -12.58 13.04
N GLU A 528 -7.86 -11.82 14.14
CA GLU A 528 -7.09 -10.58 14.37
C GLU A 528 -5.64 -10.85 14.76
N LYS A 529 -5.38 -11.80 15.68
CA LYS A 529 -4.05 -11.95 16.31
C LYS A 529 -3.17 -13.00 15.65
N GLN A 530 -3.75 -14.06 15.09
CA GLN A 530 -2.99 -15.14 14.45
C GLN A 530 -2.93 -14.97 12.95
N PHE A 531 -4.08 -14.79 12.27
CA PHE A 531 -4.09 -14.55 10.83
C PHE A 531 -3.70 -13.11 10.46
N GLY A 532 -4.03 -12.13 11.31
CA GLY A 532 -3.60 -10.73 11.15
C GLY A 532 -4.60 -9.80 10.47
N TRP A 533 -5.87 -10.17 10.36
CA TRP A 533 -6.92 -9.27 9.89
C TRP A 533 -7.03 -8.02 10.78
N PRO A 534 -7.33 -6.84 10.23
CA PRO A 534 -7.48 -5.61 11.02
C PRO A 534 -8.70 -5.64 11.94
N MET A 535 -9.72 -6.44 11.60
CA MET A 535 -10.95 -6.66 12.35
C MET A 535 -11.36 -8.13 12.27
N GLY A 536 -11.84 -8.69 13.37
CA GLY A 536 -12.47 -10.01 13.36
C GLY A 536 -13.82 -9.98 12.64
N PRO A 537 -14.35 -11.14 12.23
CA PRO A 537 -15.55 -11.21 11.40
C PRO A 537 -16.80 -10.65 12.09
N SER A 538 -16.99 -10.87 13.40
CA SER A 538 -18.13 -10.32 14.11
C SER A 538 -18.05 -8.79 14.24
N TRP A 539 -16.85 -8.27 14.46
CA TRP A 539 -16.62 -6.83 14.46
C TRP A 539 -16.87 -6.21 13.08
N LEU A 540 -16.36 -6.85 12.02
CA LEU A 540 -16.58 -6.38 10.64
C LEU A 540 -18.08 -6.35 10.28
N LEU A 541 -18.84 -7.38 10.65
CA LEU A 541 -20.29 -7.43 10.45
C LEU A 541 -21.01 -6.29 11.16
N ASP A 542 -20.61 -5.97 12.39
CA ASP A 542 -21.18 -4.84 13.14
C ASP A 542 -20.84 -3.48 12.51
N VAL A 543 -19.67 -3.33 11.89
CA VAL A 543 -19.27 -2.11 11.19
C VAL A 543 -19.99 -1.95 9.85
N VAL A 544 -20.10 -3.02 9.07
CA VAL A 544 -20.83 -3.04 7.79
C VAL A 544 -22.33 -2.85 8.02
N GLY A 545 -22.84 -3.43 9.07
CA GLY A 545 -24.25 -3.47 9.44
C GLY A 545 -24.86 -4.84 9.12
N ILE A 546 -25.46 -5.46 10.15
CA ILE A 546 -26.08 -6.79 10.06
C ILE A 546 -27.21 -6.81 9.01
N ASP A 547 -28.01 -5.74 8.91
CA ASP A 547 -29.06 -5.60 7.90
C ASP A 547 -28.49 -5.50 6.48
N THR A 548 -27.39 -4.80 6.30
CA THR A 548 -26.66 -4.73 5.02
C THR A 548 -26.11 -6.11 4.64
N ALA A 549 -25.47 -6.79 5.59
CA ALA A 549 -24.93 -8.13 5.39
C ALA A 549 -26.04 -9.16 5.09
N HIS A 550 -27.15 -9.11 5.80
CA HIS A 550 -28.30 -9.99 5.58
C HIS A 550 -28.89 -9.82 4.17
N HIS A 551 -29.10 -8.56 3.72
CA HIS A 551 -29.57 -8.28 2.37
C HIS A 551 -28.57 -8.77 1.31
N ALA A 552 -27.29 -8.44 1.45
CA ALA A 552 -26.25 -8.86 0.49
C ALA A 552 -26.09 -10.39 0.47
N GLN A 553 -26.24 -11.08 1.59
CA GLN A 553 -26.24 -12.54 1.65
C GLN A 553 -27.37 -13.15 0.79
N SER A 554 -28.55 -12.55 0.77
CA SER A 554 -29.65 -12.98 -0.11
C SER A 554 -29.28 -12.77 -1.59
N VAL A 555 -28.73 -11.63 -1.95
CA VAL A 555 -28.28 -11.39 -3.35
C VAL A 555 -27.22 -12.39 -3.79
N MET A 556 -26.28 -12.71 -2.91
CA MET A 556 -25.24 -13.70 -3.21
C MET A 556 -25.83 -15.11 -3.32
N ALA A 557 -26.79 -15.46 -2.48
CA ALA A 557 -27.50 -16.76 -2.55
C ALA A 557 -28.28 -16.93 -3.86
N ASP A 558 -28.94 -15.87 -4.33
CA ASP A 558 -29.66 -15.85 -5.60
C ASP A 558 -28.71 -15.92 -6.80
N GLY A 559 -27.57 -15.23 -6.72
CA GLY A 559 -26.55 -15.22 -7.76
C GLY A 559 -25.73 -16.54 -7.86
N PHE A 560 -25.52 -17.19 -6.73
CA PHE A 560 -24.73 -18.42 -6.63
C PHE A 560 -25.45 -19.50 -5.83
N PRO A 561 -26.65 -19.96 -6.28
CA PRO A 561 -27.52 -20.81 -5.47
C PRO A 561 -26.92 -22.19 -5.13
N GLN A 562 -26.00 -22.70 -5.95
CA GLN A 562 -25.37 -24.00 -5.74
C GLN A 562 -24.33 -24.03 -4.62
N ARG A 563 -23.81 -22.86 -4.20
CA ARG A 563 -22.76 -22.79 -3.17
C ARG A 563 -22.96 -21.74 -2.09
N MET A 564 -23.70 -20.65 -2.34
CA MET A 564 -23.90 -19.58 -1.36
C MET A 564 -25.31 -19.56 -0.74
N LYS A 565 -26.24 -20.37 -1.28
CA LYS A 565 -27.55 -20.55 -0.69
C LYS A 565 -27.46 -21.48 0.52
N LYS A 566 -27.90 -21.01 1.67
CA LYS A 566 -27.99 -21.80 2.90
C LYS A 566 -29.42 -22.35 3.08
N ASP A 567 -29.54 -23.51 3.72
CA ASP A 567 -30.78 -24.18 4.09
C ASP A 567 -31.05 -24.16 5.61
N TYR A 568 -30.31 -23.34 6.32
CA TYR A 568 -30.41 -23.17 7.77
C TYR A 568 -30.44 -21.68 8.14
N ARG A 569 -31.05 -21.40 9.30
CA ARG A 569 -31.03 -20.08 9.90
C ARG A 569 -29.71 -19.87 10.64
N ASP A 570 -29.03 -18.77 10.38
CA ASP A 570 -27.73 -18.47 10.96
C ASP A 570 -27.75 -17.30 11.96
N ALA A 571 -26.57 -16.97 12.50
CA ALA A 571 -26.41 -15.87 13.46
C ALA A 571 -26.81 -14.50 12.87
N ILE A 572 -26.56 -14.27 11.57
CA ILE A 572 -26.91 -13.01 10.88
C ILE A 572 -28.42 -12.86 10.84
N ASP A 573 -29.15 -13.95 10.47
CA ASP A 573 -30.62 -13.92 10.44
C ASP A 573 -31.23 -13.62 11.82
N VAL A 574 -30.69 -14.26 12.88
CA VAL A 574 -31.16 -14.05 14.25
C VAL A 574 -30.97 -12.62 14.73
N LEU A 575 -29.77 -12.05 14.46
CA LEU A 575 -29.47 -10.68 14.86
C LEU A 575 -30.29 -9.66 14.04
N PHE A 576 -30.50 -9.94 12.75
CA PHE A 576 -31.36 -9.12 11.89
C PHE A 576 -32.79 -9.05 12.40
N ASP A 577 -33.41 -10.19 12.72
CA ASP A 577 -34.77 -10.27 13.26
C ASP A 577 -34.87 -9.58 14.60
N ALA A 578 -33.82 -9.66 15.43
CA ALA A 578 -33.74 -8.94 16.70
C ALA A 578 -33.45 -7.44 16.54
N LYS A 579 -33.36 -6.92 15.30
CA LYS A 579 -33.01 -5.53 14.96
C LYS A 579 -31.69 -5.06 15.56
N ARG A 580 -30.74 -5.96 15.65
CA ARG A 580 -29.36 -5.70 16.12
C ARG A 580 -28.47 -5.48 14.90
N TYR A 581 -28.38 -4.22 14.46
CA TYR A 581 -27.77 -3.84 13.20
C TYR A 581 -26.30 -3.43 13.30
N GLY A 582 -25.68 -3.56 14.47
CA GLY A 582 -24.29 -3.25 14.69
C GLY A 582 -24.03 -1.84 15.22
N GLN A 583 -22.95 -1.21 14.77
CA GLN A 583 -22.55 0.14 15.26
C GLN A 583 -23.62 1.21 15.04
N LYS A 584 -24.37 1.15 13.95
CA LYS A 584 -25.34 2.17 13.57
C LYS A 584 -26.51 2.32 14.55
N ASN A 585 -26.88 1.25 15.26
CA ASN A 585 -27.86 1.30 16.32
C ASN A 585 -27.33 0.79 17.67
N GLN A 586 -26.00 0.74 17.81
CA GLN A 586 -25.25 0.41 19.02
C GLN A 586 -25.41 -1.05 19.51
N GLN A 587 -26.05 -1.92 18.76
CA GLN A 587 -26.30 -3.32 19.09
C GLN A 587 -26.07 -4.21 17.85
N GLY A 588 -25.18 -5.18 17.96
CA GLY A 588 -24.89 -6.18 16.94
C GLY A 588 -24.47 -7.48 17.63
N PHE A 589 -23.38 -8.09 17.15
CA PHE A 589 -22.64 -9.11 17.90
C PHE A 589 -22.14 -8.52 19.22
N TRP A 590 -21.69 -7.27 19.18
CA TRP A 590 -21.21 -6.50 20.31
C TRP A 590 -22.21 -5.40 20.66
N ARG A 591 -22.20 -4.97 21.93
CA ARG A 591 -22.78 -3.69 22.33
C ARG A 591 -21.73 -2.61 22.10
N TRP A 592 -22.17 -1.47 21.57
CA TRP A 592 -21.28 -0.38 21.21
C TRP A 592 -21.50 0.80 22.15
N GLU A 593 -20.41 1.25 22.75
CA GLU A 593 -20.37 2.42 23.63
C GLU A 593 -19.43 3.46 23.02
N THR A 594 -19.60 4.72 23.39
CA THR A 594 -18.68 5.79 23.01
C THR A 594 -17.75 6.06 24.17
N ASP A 595 -16.44 5.97 23.97
CA ASP A 595 -15.46 6.29 25.00
C ASP A 595 -15.37 7.81 25.26
N SER A 596 -14.62 8.21 26.31
CA SER A 596 -14.42 9.63 26.68
C SER A 596 -13.76 10.47 25.57
N LYS A 597 -13.20 9.86 24.53
CA LYS A 597 -12.58 10.49 23.35
C LYS A 597 -13.49 10.47 22.12
N GLY A 598 -14.75 10.05 22.27
CA GLY A 598 -15.71 9.97 21.17
C GLY A 598 -15.48 8.79 20.22
N LYS A 599 -14.72 7.76 20.62
CA LYS A 599 -14.47 6.56 19.79
C LYS A 599 -15.42 5.45 20.18
N ALA A 600 -15.93 4.73 19.16
CA ALA A 600 -16.73 3.54 19.36
C ALA A 600 -15.87 2.43 20.02
N LYS A 601 -16.40 1.85 21.09
CA LYS A 601 -15.82 0.77 21.87
C LYS A 601 -16.77 -0.42 21.91
N LYS A 602 -16.27 -1.61 21.53
CA LYS A 602 -17.04 -2.86 21.61
C LYS A 602 -17.04 -3.41 23.04
N VAL A 603 -18.19 -3.80 23.53
CA VAL A 603 -18.43 -4.37 24.87
C VAL A 603 -19.21 -5.67 24.72
N GLY A 604 -18.89 -6.67 25.54
CA GLY A 604 -19.64 -7.93 25.56
C GLY A 604 -21.11 -7.73 25.91
N ASP A 605 -21.98 -8.58 25.37
CA ASP A 605 -23.43 -8.50 25.57
C ASP A 605 -23.98 -9.93 25.73
N SER A 606 -24.50 -10.22 26.91
CA SER A 606 -25.13 -11.52 27.25
C SER A 606 -26.40 -11.80 26.44
N GLU A 607 -27.10 -10.76 25.98
CA GLU A 607 -28.26 -10.92 25.11
C GLU A 607 -27.87 -11.52 23.76
N THR A 608 -26.73 -11.15 23.20
CA THR A 608 -26.20 -11.79 22.00
C THR A 608 -25.99 -13.28 22.23
N ASP A 609 -25.37 -13.68 23.33
CA ASP A 609 -25.15 -15.09 23.65
C ASP A 609 -26.46 -15.86 23.75
N ARG A 610 -27.51 -15.25 24.38
CA ARG A 610 -28.83 -15.86 24.50
C ARG A 610 -29.51 -16.05 23.14
N LEU A 611 -29.46 -15.04 22.29
CA LEU A 611 -30.06 -15.08 20.94
C LEU A 611 -29.38 -16.16 20.06
N LEU A 612 -28.06 -16.26 20.11
CA LEU A 612 -27.30 -17.23 19.31
C LEU A 612 -27.54 -18.69 19.72
N GLN A 613 -27.95 -18.96 20.96
CA GLN A 613 -28.29 -20.31 21.41
C GLN A 613 -29.35 -21.00 20.54
N SER A 614 -30.23 -20.22 19.91
CA SER A 614 -31.32 -20.75 19.06
C SER A 614 -30.80 -21.37 17.74
N VAL A 615 -29.60 -21.04 17.31
CA VAL A 615 -29.02 -21.44 16.03
C VAL A 615 -27.61 -22.07 16.12
N CYS A 616 -27.05 -22.16 17.34
CA CYS A 616 -25.74 -22.74 17.58
C CYS A 616 -25.85 -24.04 18.38
N GLN A 617 -24.99 -24.99 18.05
CA GLN A 617 -24.80 -26.20 18.84
C GLN A 617 -24.12 -25.87 20.20
N PRO A 618 -24.10 -26.80 21.15
CA PRO A 618 -23.37 -26.62 22.40
C PRO A 618 -21.92 -26.24 22.14
N LYS A 619 -21.42 -25.31 22.97
CA LYS A 619 -20.04 -24.83 22.83
C LYS A 619 -19.03 -25.96 22.87
N ARG A 620 -18.12 -25.98 21.91
CA ARG A 620 -16.94 -26.86 21.88
C ARG A 620 -15.66 -26.05 21.64
N VAL A 621 -14.53 -26.63 21.96
CA VAL A 621 -13.22 -26.01 21.71
C VAL A 621 -12.80 -26.25 20.28
N PHE A 622 -12.36 -25.18 19.63
CA PHE A 622 -11.75 -25.21 18.29
C PHE A 622 -10.28 -24.79 18.43
N SER A 623 -9.38 -25.43 17.68
CA SER A 623 -8.01 -24.96 17.59
C SER A 623 -7.92 -23.68 16.72
N ASP A 624 -6.86 -22.90 16.91
CA ASP A 624 -6.63 -21.70 16.10
C ASP A 624 -6.48 -22.06 14.61
N GLU A 625 -5.84 -23.19 14.30
CA GLU A 625 -5.65 -23.71 12.94
C GLU A 625 -6.99 -24.10 12.29
N GLU A 626 -7.89 -24.78 13.02
CA GLU A 626 -9.22 -25.15 12.52
C GLU A 626 -10.05 -23.88 12.23
N ILE A 627 -10.00 -22.89 13.11
CA ILE A 627 -10.69 -21.60 12.90
C ILE A 627 -10.17 -20.94 11.65
N ILE A 628 -8.83 -20.79 11.50
CA ILE A 628 -8.23 -20.16 10.33
C ILE A 628 -8.60 -20.92 9.05
N ALA A 629 -8.49 -22.25 9.05
CA ALA A 629 -8.84 -23.07 7.89
C ALA A 629 -10.30 -22.87 7.48
N ARG A 630 -11.23 -22.97 8.45
CA ARG A 630 -12.67 -22.84 8.18
C ARG A 630 -13.10 -21.45 7.74
N MET A 631 -12.35 -20.40 8.15
CA MET A 631 -12.56 -19.03 7.70
C MET A 631 -11.98 -18.78 6.30
N MET A 632 -10.76 -19.26 6.03
CA MET A 632 -10.00 -18.85 4.85
C MET A 632 -10.22 -19.75 3.64
N ILE A 633 -10.48 -21.05 3.82
CA ILE A 633 -10.70 -21.98 2.70
C ILE A 633 -11.84 -21.51 1.77
N PRO A 634 -13.04 -21.20 2.26
CA PRO A 634 -14.13 -20.77 1.39
C PRO A 634 -13.82 -19.46 0.67
N MET A 635 -13.15 -18.52 1.33
CA MET A 635 -12.74 -17.26 0.71
C MET A 635 -11.71 -17.48 -0.42
N ILE A 636 -10.64 -18.22 -0.13
CA ILE A 636 -9.56 -18.47 -1.10
C ILE A 636 -10.08 -19.28 -2.30
N ASN A 637 -10.91 -20.29 -2.06
CA ASN A 637 -11.57 -21.03 -3.12
C ASN A 637 -12.36 -20.10 -4.06
N GLU A 638 -13.10 -19.14 -3.50
CA GLU A 638 -13.88 -18.22 -4.33
C GLU A 638 -13.00 -17.20 -5.07
N VAL A 639 -11.87 -16.77 -4.47
CA VAL A 639 -10.86 -15.96 -5.19
C VAL A 639 -10.34 -16.69 -6.42
N VAL A 640 -10.02 -17.98 -6.28
CA VAL A 640 -9.56 -18.80 -7.43
C VAL A 640 -10.66 -18.93 -8.47
N ARG A 641 -11.93 -19.19 -8.08
CA ARG A 641 -13.06 -19.23 -9.01
C ARG A 641 -13.24 -17.91 -9.77
N CYS A 642 -13.07 -16.76 -9.11
CA CYS A 642 -13.14 -15.47 -9.77
C CYS A 642 -12.07 -15.30 -10.87
N LEU A 643 -10.88 -15.89 -10.69
CA LEU A 643 -9.86 -15.92 -11.72
C LEU A 643 -10.22 -16.90 -12.85
N GLU A 644 -10.68 -18.11 -12.52
CA GLU A 644 -11.13 -19.13 -13.51
C GLU A 644 -12.28 -18.62 -14.39
N GLU A 645 -13.25 -17.94 -13.77
CA GLU A 645 -14.42 -17.39 -14.45
C GLU A 645 -14.12 -16.04 -15.16
N GLY A 646 -12.90 -15.52 -15.04
CA GLY A 646 -12.49 -14.26 -15.68
C GLY A 646 -13.12 -13.02 -15.06
N VAL A 647 -13.64 -13.09 -13.84
CA VAL A 647 -14.13 -11.90 -13.11
C VAL A 647 -12.98 -10.95 -12.79
N ILE A 648 -11.83 -11.50 -12.41
CA ILE A 648 -10.57 -10.77 -12.21
C ILE A 648 -9.53 -11.27 -13.21
N ALA A 649 -8.71 -10.38 -13.75
CA ALA A 649 -7.85 -10.69 -14.89
C ALA A 649 -6.50 -11.34 -14.51
N SER A 650 -6.04 -11.19 -13.27
CA SER A 650 -4.73 -11.70 -12.86
C SER A 650 -4.64 -11.89 -11.34
N PRO A 651 -3.73 -12.78 -10.87
CA PRO A 651 -3.38 -12.89 -9.45
C PRO A 651 -2.97 -11.55 -8.82
N ALA A 652 -2.21 -10.73 -9.54
CA ALA A 652 -1.76 -9.43 -9.06
C ALA A 652 -2.92 -8.47 -8.76
N GLU A 653 -3.90 -8.40 -9.67
CA GLU A 653 -5.10 -7.57 -9.47
C GLU A 653 -5.97 -8.09 -8.33
N ALA A 654 -6.13 -9.41 -8.22
CA ALA A 654 -6.87 -10.04 -7.14
C ALA A 654 -6.23 -9.75 -5.77
N ASP A 655 -4.93 -9.98 -5.63
CA ASP A 655 -4.21 -9.73 -4.39
C ASP A 655 -4.26 -8.24 -3.99
N MET A 656 -4.11 -7.32 -4.96
CA MET A 656 -4.24 -5.89 -4.69
C MET A 656 -5.67 -5.49 -4.31
N ALA A 657 -6.69 -6.07 -4.93
CA ALA A 657 -8.09 -5.81 -4.57
C ALA A 657 -8.39 -6.29 -3.14
N LEU A 658 -7.86 -7.43 -2.72
CA LEU A 658 -8.01 -7.95 -1.36
C LEU A 658 -7.29 -7.07 -0.33
N VAL A 659 -6.05 -6.67 -0.60
CA VAL A 659 -5.26 -5.84 0.31
C VAL A 659 -5.87 -4.43 0.43
N TYR A 660 -6.24 -3.80 -0.67
CA TYR A 660 -6.75 -2.44 -0.70
C TYR A 660 -8.25 -2.32 -0.40
N GLY A 661 -9.04 -3.34 -0.70
CA GLY A 661 -10.50 -3.35 -0.51
C GLY A 661 -10.96 -3.94 0.82
N LEU A 662 -10.32 -5.02 1.27
CA LEU A 662 -10.68 -5.73 2.49
C LEU A 662 -9.67 -5.57 3.63
N GLY A 663 -8.47 -5.06 3.36
CA GLY A 663 -7.40 -5.06 4.35
C GLY A 663 -6.82 -6.47 4.59
N PHE A 664 -6.80 -7.32 3.56
CA PHE A 664 -6.09 -8.61 3.65
C PHE A 664 -4.68 -8.36 4.16
N PRO A 665 -4.20 -9.14 5.16
CA PRO A 665 -2.96 -8.82 5.84
C PRO A 665 -1.77 -8.70 4.86
N PRO A 666 -1.12 -7.54 4.77
CA PRO A 666 -0.07 -7.29 3.78
C PRO A 666 1.12 -8.26 3.87
N PHE A 667 1.44 -8.74 5.06
CA PHE A 667 2.53 -9.71 5.23
C PHE A 667 2.23 -11.11 4.66
N HIS A 668 0.98 -11.39 4.27
CA HIS A 668 0.61 -12.54 3.45
C HIS A 668 0.62 -12.26 1.94
N GLY A 669 0.57 -10.98 1.54
CA GLY A 669 0.68 -10.55 0.15
C GLY A 669 -0.57 -10.69 -0.71
N GLY A 670 -1.72 -11.12 -0.13
CA GLY A 670 -2.94 -11.47 -0.82
C GLY A 670 -3.16 -12.98 -0.90
N ALA A 671 -4.25 -13.42 -1.50
CA ALA A 671 -4.65 -14.84 -1.52
C ALA A 671 -3.72 -15.70 -2.39
N PHE A 672 -3.36 -15.26 -3.58
CA PHE A 672 -2.48 -16.00 -4.48
C PHE A 672 -1.03 -16.04 -3.97
N ARG A 673 -0.54 -14.94 -3.38
CA ARG A 673 0.76 -14.94 -2.73
C ARG A 673 0.78 -15.83 -1.48
N TYR A 674 -0.31 -15.85 -0.72
CA TYR A 674 -0.49 -16.75 0.42
C TYR A 674 -0.47 -18.22 -0.03
N LEU A 675 -1.16 -18.57 -1.12
CA LEU A 675 -1.11 -19.91 -1.73
C LEU A 675 0.30 -20.29 -2.17
N ASP A 676 1.04 -19.38 -2.79
CA ASP A 676 2.45 -19.63 -3.20
C ASP A 676 3.38 -19.84 -1.98
N THR A 677 3.09 -19.14 -0.88
CA THR A 677 3.88 -19.26 0.35
C THR A 677 3.60 -20.57 1.09
N LEU A 678 2.34 -20.95 1.18
CA LEU A 678 1.90 -22.19 1.86
C LEU A 678 2.20 -23.44 1.01
N GLY A 679 2.14 -23.31 -0.31
CA GLY A 679 2.08 -24.39 -1.28
C GLY A 679 0.64 -24.78 -1.60
N SER A 680 0.28 -24.77 -2.90
CA SER A 680 -1.06 -25.13 -3.34
C SER A 680 -1.43 -26.58 -2.98
N ASP A 681 -0.46 -27.51 -2.99
CA ASP A 681 -0.62 -28.89 -2.55
C ASP A 681 -0.93 -28.98 -1.05
N THR A 682 -0.21 -28.23 -0.22
CA THR A 682 -0.46 -28.14 1.22
C THR A 682 -1.86 -27.57 1.52
N PHE A 683 -2.26 -26.51 0.79
CA PHE A 683 -3.59 -25.91 0.94
C PHE A 683 -4.68 -26.91 0.57
N VAL A 684 -4.55 -27.62 -0.55
CA VAL A 684 -5.54 -28.61 -1.03
C VAL A 684 -5.68 -29.74 0.00
N ALA A 685 -4.57 -30.29 0.47
CA ALA A 685 -4.57 -31.33 1.50
C ALA A 685 -5.23 -30.85 2.82
N GLY A 686 -4.98 -29.60 3.21
CA GLY A 686 -5.61 -28.99 4.38
C GLY A 686 -7.10 -28.67 4.22
N ALA A 687 -7.58 -28.51 2.99
CA ALA A 687 -8.99 -28.24 2.68
C ALA A 687 -9.86 -29.51 2.59
N GLU A 688 -9.28 -30.64 2.22
CA GLU A 688 -10.02 -31.91 2.04
C GLU A 688 -10.86 -32.32 3.27
N PRO A 689 -10.38 -32.24 4.51
CA PRO A 689 -11.18 -32.61 5.69
C PRO A 689 -12.45 -31.77 5.87
N PHE A 690 -12.51 -30.59 5.24
CA PHE A 690 -13.63 -29.66 5.37
C PHE A 690 -14.59 -29.70 4.16
N ALA A 691 -14.32 -30.52 3.15
CA ALA A 691 -15.13 -30.57 1.92
C ALA A 691 -16.61 -30.92 2.16
N GLU A 692 -16.91 -31.69 3.22
CA GLU A 692 -18.27 -32.07 3.62
C GLU A 692 -19.08 -30.92 4.22
N LEU A 693 -18.43 -29.80 4.61
CA LEU A 693 -19.11 -28.61 5.13
C LEU A 693 -19.93 -27.87 4.06
N GLY A 694 -19.75 -28.19 2.79
CA GLY A 694 -20.51 -27.65 1.69
C GLY A 694 -19.69 -27.21 0.47
N ALA A 695 -20.36 -26.79 -0.58
CA ALA A 695 -19.73 -26.48 -1.87
C ALA A 695 -18.68 -25.36 -1.83
N LEU A 696 -18.77 -24.43 -0.88
CA LEU A 696 -17.75 -23.39 -0.66
C LEU A 696 -16.38 -23.95 -0.23
N TYR A 697 -16.38 -25.11 0.44
CA TYR A 697 -15.16 -25.78 0.90
C TYR A 697 -14.56 -26.72 -0.16
N GLN A 698 -15.27 -26.98 -1.24
CA GLN A 698 -14.75 -27.79 -2.33
C GLN A 698 -13.72 -26.99 -3.13
N VAL A 699 -12.53 -27.56 -3.25
CA VAL A 699 -11.40 -26.93 -3.93
C VAL A 699 -11.67 -26.80 -5.42
N PRO A 700 -11.48 -25.62 -6.04
CA PRO A 700 -11.62 -25.40 -7.48
C PRO A 700 -10.64 -26.22 -8.32
N GLU A 701 -10.98 -26.50 -9.59
CA GLU A 701 -10.16 -27.30 -10.49
C GLU A 701 -8.79 -26.65 -10.75
N ALA A 702 -8.73 -25.36 -11.07
CA ALA A 702 -7.46 -24.66 -11.28
C ALA A 702 -6.52 -24.74 -10.08
N LEU A 703 -7.05 -24.77 -8.85
CA LEU A 703 -6.23 -24.91 -7.65
C LEU A 703 -5.72 -26.35 -7.49
N ARG A 704 -6.53 -27.36 -7.83
CA ARG A 704 -6.11 -28.77 -7.86
C ARG A 704 -5.03 -29.01 -8.90
N ASP A 705 -5.17 -28.42 -10.09
CA ASP A 705 -4.17 -28.50 -11.16
C ASP A 705 -2.84 -27.86 -10.75
N LYS A 706 -2.90 -26.68 -10.15
CA LYS A 706 -1.70 -26.00 -9.59
C LYS A 706 -1.03 -26.85 -8.52
N ALA A 707 -1.81 -27.46 -7.64
CA ALA A 707 -1.31 -28.37 -6.60
C ALA A 707 -0.62 -29.61 -7.19
N ALA A 708 -1.27 -30.27 -8.17
CA ALA A 708 -0.73 -31.45 -8.83
C ALA A 708 0.59 -31.17 -9.57
N GLN A 709 0.68 -30.00 -10.20
CA GLN A 709 1.87 -29.55 -10.92
C GLN A 709 2.94 -28.91 -10.00
N ARG A 710 2.64 -28.67 -8.73
CA ARG A 710 3.43 -27.83 -7.81
C ARG A 710 3.82 -26.49 -8.43
N ALA A 711 2.90 -25.92 -9.20
CA ALA A 711 3.11 -24.69 -9.93
C ALA A 711 2.70 -23.46 -9.13
N SER A 712 3.50 -22.41 -9.20
CA SER A 712 3.22 -21.11 -8.56
C SER A 712 2.18 -20.31 -9.35
N TRP A 713 1.43 -19.46 -8.66
CA TRP A 713 0.53 -18.46 -9.23
C TRP A 713 1.26 -17.27 -9.82
N TYR A 714 2.39 -16.93 -9.22
CA TYR A 714 3.31 -15.91 -9.72
C TYR A 714 4.51 -16.56 -10.40
N PRO A 715 5.11 -15.89 -11.40
CA PRO A 715 6.39 -16.34 -11.95
C PRO A 715 7.42 -16.49 -10.83
N GLN A 716 8.11 -17.61 -10.80
CA GLN A 716 9.23 -17.77 -9.88
C GLN A 716 10.37 -16.86 -10.31
N ALA A 717 10.95 -16.15 -9.35
CA ALA A 717 12.15 -15.36 -9.60
C ALA A 717 13.27 -16.31 -10.04
N THR A 718 13.81 -16.11 -11.22
CA THR A 718 15.02 -16.80 -11.67
C THR A 718 16.19 -16.26 -10.85
N PRO A 719 16.95 -17.11 -10.15
CA PRO A 719 18.16 -16.64 -9.47
C PRO A 719 19.06 -15.90 -10.47
N LEU A 720 19.63 -14.77 -10.04
CA LEU A 720 20.60 -14.05 -10.85
C LEU A 720 21.74 -15.00 -11.26
N ALA A 721 22.08 -14.98 -12.55
CA ALA A 721 23.18 -15.79 -13.07
C ALA A 721 24.49 -15.41 -12.36
N ASP A 722 25.37 -16.39 -12.14
CA ASP A 722 26.67 -16.20 -11.46
C ASP A 722 27.56 -15.11 -12.11
N ALA A 723 27.33 -14.81 -13.39
CA ALA A 723 28.03 -13.75 -14.12
C ALA A 723 27.67 -12.32 -13.66
N THR A 724 26.49 -12.11 -13.07
CA THR A 724 26.03 -10.79 -12.58
C THR A 724 26.54 -10.50 -11.16
N LEU A 725 26.93 -11.52 -10.43
CA LEU A 725 27.50 -11.43 -9.07
C LEU A 725 29.05 -11.52 -9.11
N LYS A 726 29.68 -11.10 -10.20
CA LYS A 726 31.15 -11.09 -10.26
C LYS A 726 31.69 -10.23 -9.13
N THR A 727 32.23 -10.91 -8.14
CA THR A 727 33.21 -10.35 -7.23
C THR A 727 34.41 -9.96 -8.03
N ALA A 728 34.76 -8.67 -8.07
CA ALA A 728 36.06 -8.20 -8.54
C ALA A 728 37.15 -8.67 -7.58
#